data_5a3c3bf58aaee4c2250e39ac1062c0f5
#
_entry.id   5a3c3bf58aaee4c2250e39ac1062c0f5
#
_cell.length_a   1.000
_cell.length_b   1.000
_cell.length_c   1.000
_cell.angle_alpha   90.00
_cell.angle_beta   90.00
_cell.angle_gamma   90.00
#
_symmetry.space_group_name_H-M   'P 1'
#
loop_
_entity.id
_entity.type
_entity.pdbx_description
1 polymer ?
#
loop_
_entity_poly.entity_id
_entity_poly.type
_entity_poly.pdbx_seq_one_letter_code
_entity_poly.pdbx_strand_id
1 'polypeptide(L)'
;MSSSVEIDIGGTFTDCYVRLDDREVWCKARTTPFDLSQGMSRAIDDAANHLGLSKDALLSRAEILRYSTTLAMNKLIERKGPRLGLIMTEGFEDTVLVGRASQWSDGIPFKAQRNIAGADKPQPIIPKELTVGVKERVDYRGEVVRPLDEDHFLSQLDILVDAGVRGFVVSLLWSFMNPVHELRIRELIEREYNETYLGSMPVFLAGEISPRKFEYTRTTMTILNAYLHQSMYEELIGIGQELRRGGYGNPLMMVHNTGGMASVFRSAAVQTYNGGPVAGLMGSSTLGRMYGYKNVVVTDMGGTSFDIAMVVEGSTRFYKFAPTIDRWIVDATILDSRSIGSGGGSIARVDALLGGRLDVGPESAGSIPGPAAYDQGGREPTVTDADLVLGYLSPDRFHGGQLRLNRRRAERAIRDRVAYPLEVDVPEAALLIKRVIDARMGAEIYKETVLKGYDPRDFVIFAAGGAGPVHCCGYAEAAGMSKVVVFPFSSAFCAYGSSTMDVVHVYERSRRFSLLTAVGGHWLEDYDGFNGVVGGLSELARRDFAGEGFDPDRVRYTLELDMKFGGQLNVKRVASPLLEVGSEADMRALYAAFEREFSEAYSALGLNPEAGVEIEAFVLKASLPSVHPDRPLATAQGSDAATAMTGYREALFTAEGGWVQTPVYEMERLTPGNQFPGPALIDSDDTTVVVAPGWTCAVDERSGIVLSAEEEAGEANV
;
A
#
# COMPACT_ATOMS: atom_id res chain seq x y z
N MET A 1 6.44 -3.07 -24.44
CA MET A 1 5.45 -1.97 -24.28
C MET A 1 6.22 -0.67 -24.27
N SER A 2 6.05 0.13 -25.32
CA SER A 2 6.81 1.40 -25.48
C SER A 2 6.04 2.61 -24.90
N SER A 3 4.76 2.44 -24.58
CA SER A 3 3.92 3.50 -24.06
C SER A 3 3.03 3.03 -22.92
N SER A 4 3.09 3.74 -21.81
CA SER A 4 2.32 3.42 -20.62
C SER A 4 1.85 4.69 -19.89
N VAL A 5 0.71 4.58 -19.20
CA VAL A 5 0.14 5.61 -18.36
C VAL A 5 -0.11 5.01 -16.99
N GLU A 6 0.42 5.62 -15.96
CA GLU A 6 0.30 5.18 -14.58
C GLU A 6 -0.39 6.25 -13.75
N ILE A 7 -1.42 5.85 -13.02
CA ILE A 7 -2.23 6.73 -12.18
C ILE A 7 -2.20 6.23 -10.75
N ASP A 8 -1.89 7.12 -9.82
CA ASP A 8 -2.07 6.88 -8.39
C ASP A 8 -3.02 7.93 -7.81
N ILE A 9 -4.17 7.49 -7.29
CA ILE A 9 -5.16 8.38 -6.69
C ILE A 9 -5.03 8.35 -5.17
N GLY A 10 -4.40 9.39 -4.64
CA GLY A 10 -4.36 9.67 -3.22
C GLY A 10 -5.55 10.51 -2.73
N GLY A 11 -5.64 10.72 -1.41
CA GLY A 11 -6.72 11.48 -0.80
C GLY A 11 -6.72 12.98 -1.13
N THR A 12 -5.57 13.55 -1.50
CA THR A 12 -5.39 14.99 -1.79
C THR A 12 -5.05 15.27 -3.24
N PHE A 13 -4.16 14.46 -3.81
CA PHE A 13 -3.69 14.60 -5.18
C PHE A 13 -3.82 13.27 -5.93
N THR A 14 -3.97 13.39 -7.25
CA THR A 14 -3.91 12.32 -8.22
C THR A 14 -2.62 12.50 -9.01
N ASP A 15 -1.77 11.50 -8.96
CA ASP A 15 -0.47 11.48 -9.59
C ASP A 15 -0.55 10.71 -10.90
N CYS A 16 0.08 11.25 -11.94
CA CYS A 16 0.18 10.63 -13.26
C CYS A 16 1.65 10.55 -13.67
N TYR A 17 2.09 9.37 -14.07
CA TYR A 17 3.38 9.17 -14.71
C TYR A 17 3.14 8.56 -16.08
N VAL A 18 3.77 9.11 -17.10
CA VAL A 18 3.61 8.66 -18.50
C VAL A 18 4.97 8.37 -19.09
N ARG A 19 5.08 7.20 -19.69
CA ARG A 19 6.19 6.87 -20.59
C ARG A 19 5.67 6.72 -22.01
N LEU A 20 6.27 7.49 -22.93
CA LEU A 20 5.94 7.43 -24.33
C LEU A 20 7.24 7.46 -25.15
N ASP A 21 7.56 6.33 -25.77
CA ASP A 21 8.85 6.10 -26.45
C ASP A 21 10.01 6.31 -25.45
N ASP A 22 10.92 7.24 -25.71
CA ASP A 22 12.05 7.59 -24.85
C ASP A 22 11.78 8.81 -23.92
N ARG A 23 10.52 9.27 -23.86
CA ARG A 23 10.12 10.43 -23.04
C ARG A 23 9.36 9.96 -21.80
N GLU A 24 9.71 10.57 -20.68
CA GLU A 24 9.03 10.41 -19.40
C GLU A 24 8.45 11.75 -18.97
N VAL A 25 7.22 11.74 -18.45
CA VAL A 25 6.54 12.92 -17.91
C VAL A 25 5.76 12.49 -16.67
N TRP A 26 5.78 13.33 -15.65
CA TRP A 26 4.94 13.16 -14.46
C TRP A 26 4.20 14.45 -14.18
N CYS A 27 2.99 14.31 -13.68
CA CYS A 27 2.10 15.42 -13.37
C CYS A 27 1.28 15.09 -12.14
N LYS A 28 0.79 16.13 -11.51
CA LYS A 28 -0.02 16.03 -10.31
C LYS A 28 -1.28 16.90 -10.47
N ALA A 29 -2.45 16.36 -10.23
CA ALA A 29 -3.71 17.10 -10.22
C ALA A 29 -4.39 16.97 -8.85
N ARG A 30 -5.25 17.92 -8.48
CA ARG A 30 -6.04 17.78 -7.24
C ARG A 30 -7.07 16.66 -7.39
N THR A 31 -7.11 15.78 -6.41
CA THR A 31 -8.16 14.76 -6.34
C THR A 31 -9.53 15.41 -6.13
N THR A 32 -10.52 14.94 -6.88
CA THR A 32 -11.93 15.33 -6.76
C THR A 32 -12.70 14.21 -6.03
N PRO A 33 -12.91 14.28 -4.70
CA PRO A 33 -13.43 13.15 -3.91
C PRO A 33 -14.84 12.70 -4.29
N PHE A 34 -15.62 13.57 -4.94
CA PHE A 34 -16.99 13.29 -5.42
C PHE A 34 -17.00 12.62 -6.79
N ASP A 35 -15.91 12.67 -7.55
CA ASP A 35 -15.75 12.05 -8.87
C ASP A 35 -14.27 11.94 -9.22
N LEU A 36 -13.64 10.82 -8.91
CA LEU A 36 -12.20 10.60 -9.08
C LEU A 36 -11.77 10.66 -10.56
N SER A 37 -12.69 10.40 -11.49
CA SER A 37 -12.41 10.46 -12.92
C SER A 37 -12.01 11.85 -13.39
N GLN A 38 -12.50 12.92 -12.76
CA GLN A 38 -12.16 14.30 -13.12
C GLN A 38 -10.72 14.64 -12.78
N GLY A 39 -10.24 14.30 -11.55
CA GLY A 39 -8.87 14.51 -11.14
C GLY A 39 -7.90 13.72 -12.03
N MET A 40 -8.23 12.45 -12.29
CA MET A 40 -7.48 11.59 -13.21
C MET A 40 -7.42 12.18 -14.64
N SER A 41 -8.57 12.59 -15.18
CA SER A 41 -8.63 13.16 -16.53
C SER A 41 -7.75 14.41 -16.67
N ARG A 42 -7.73 15.28 -15.64
CA ARG A 42 -6.84 16.46 -15.62
C ARG A 42 -5.37 16.08 -15.58
N ALA A 43 -4.99 15.12 -14.70
CA ALA A 43 -3.61 14.66 -14.62
C ALA A 43 -3.11 14.07 -15.96
N ILE A 44 -3.96 13.29 -16.65
CA ILE A 44 -3.63 12.75 -17.98
C ILE A 44 -3.55 13.87 -19.03
N ASP A 45 -4.44 14.87 -18.97
CA ASP A 45 -4.46 16.01 -19.90
C ASP A 45 -3.21 16.86 -19.73
N ASP A 46 -2.80 17.15 -18.49
CA ASP A 46 -1.56 17.86 -18.18
C ASP A 46 -0.33 17.09 -18.69
N ALA A 47 -0.27 15.77 -18.49
CA ALA A 47 0.81 14.95 -19.01
C ALA A 47 0.85 14.92 -20.55
N ALA A 48 -0.32 14.85 -21.21
CA ALA A 48 -0.42 14.91 -22.66
C ALA A 48 0.08 16.26 -23.20
N ASN A 49 -0.30 17.38 -22.55
CA ASN A 49 0.16 18.72 -22.91
C ASN A 49 1.69 18.85 -22.83
N HIS A 50 2.33 18.32 -21.78
CA HIS A 50 3.80 18.29 -21.68
C HIS A 50 4.47 17.45 -22.78
N LEU A 51 3.76 16.44 -23.31
CA LEU A 51 4.22 15.66 -24.46
C LEU A 51 3.92 16.32 -25.80
N GLY A 52 3.16 17.43 -25.83
CA GLY A 52 2.71 18.10 -27.05
C GLY A 52 1.58 17.32 -27.77
N LEU A 53 0.78 16.55 -27.02
CA LEU A 53 -0.32 15.72 -27.52
C LEU A 53 -1.64 16.19 -26.93
N SER A 54 -2.75 15.78 -27.56
CA SER A 54 -4.04 15.79 -26.89
C SER A 54 -4.19 14.56 -25.99
N LYS A 55 -5.07 14.62 -24.98
CA LYS A 55 -5.40 13.48 -24.10
C LYS A 55 -5.77 12.24 -24.91
N ASP A 56 -6.63 12.39 -25.92
CA ASP A 56 -7.10 11.29 -26.76
C ASP A 56 -5.97 10.67 -27.59
N ALA A 57 -5.03 11.50 -28.08
CA ALA A 57 -3.86 11.02 -28.81
C ALA A 57 -2.90 10.24 -27.89
N LEU A 58 -2.74 10.66 -26.64
CA LEU A 58 -1.96 9.91 -25.64
C LEU A 58 -2.63 8.59 -25.31
N LEU A 59 -3.93 8.60 -24.97
CA LEU A 59 -4.68 7.42 -24.56
C LEU A 59 -4.78 6.37 -25.69
N SER A 60 -4.94 6.79 -26.94
CA SER A 60 -4.98 5.87 -28.09
C SER A 60 -3.64 5.20 -28.37
N ARG A 61 -2.52 5.79 -27.94
CA ARG A 61 -1.17 5.22 -28.06
C ARG A 61 -0.75 4.39 -26.87
N ALA A 62 -1.42 4.53 -25.71
CA ALA A 62 -1.09 3.80 -24.49
C ALA A 62 -1.36 2.29 -24.65
N GLU A 63 -0.31 1.48 -24.52
CA GLU A 63 -0.41 0.02 -24.55
C GLU A 63 -0.93 -0.56 -23.24
N ILE A 64 -0.66 0.12 -22.12
CA ILE A 64 -1.11 -0.28 -20.79
C ILE A 64 -1.42 0.97 -19.95
N LEU A 65 -2.49 0.91 -19.17
CA LEU A 65 -2.81 1.86 -18.13
C LEU A 65 -2.90 1.14 -16.80
N ARG A 66 -2.06 1.57 -15.84
CA ARG A 66 -2.00 1.03 -14.49
C ARG A 66 -2.60 2.02 -13.51
N TYR A 67 -3.33 1.50 -12.56
CA TYR A 67 -4.09 2.28 -11.60
C TYR A 67 -3.87 1.77 -10.19
N SER A 68 -3.46 2.66 -9.31
CA SER A 68 -3.42 2.44 -7.85
C SER A 68 -4.28 3.48 -7.15
N THR A 69 -4.81 3.13 -5.98
CA THR A 69 -5.73 4.01 -5.26
C THR A 69 -5.79 3.69 -3.78
N THR A 70 -6.10 4.71 -2.98
CA THR A 70 -6.47 4.58 -1.56
C THR A 70 -7.99 4.51 -1.36
N LEU A 71 -8.79 4.39 -2.42
CA LEU A 71 -10.25 4.41 -2.40
C LEU A 71 -10.84 3.38 -1.42
N ALA A 72 -10.34 2.14 -1.44
CA ALA A 72 -10.81 1.06 -0.57
C ALA A 72 -10.70 1.44 0.91
N MET A 73 -9.57 2.05 1.32
CA MET A 73 -9.35 2.50 2.69
C MET A 73 -10.32 3.63 3.06
N ASN A 74 -10.51 4.60 2.18
CA ASN A 74 -11.42 5.72 2.43
C ASN A 74 -12.87 5.26 2.60
N LYS A 75 -13.34 4.33 1.78
CA LYS A 75 -14.70 3.75 1.88
C LYS A 75 -14.93 2.99 3.19
N LEU A 76 -13.91 2.30 3.70
CA LEU A 76 -13.99 1.64 5.02
C LEU A 76 -14.09 2.67 6.16
N ILE A 77 -13.33 3.75 6.10
CA ILE A 77 -13.34 4.82 7.11
C ILE A 77 -14.69 5.54 7.12
N GLU A 78 -15.25 5.84 5.94
CA GLU A 78 -16.53 6.56 5.81
C GLU A 78 -17.74 5.75 6.29
N ARG A 79 -17.65 4.42 6.37
CA ARG A 79 -18.74 3.52 6.79
C ARG A 79 -20.05 3.69 5.99
N LYS A 80 -19.97 4.04 4.70
CA LYS A 80 -21.11 4.30 3.80
C LYS A 80 -21.33 3.19 2.77
N GLY A 81 -21.01 1.95 3.09
CA GLY A 81 -21.20 0.82 2.19
C GLY A 81 -22.61 0.25 2.21
N PRO A 82 -22.89 -0.76 1.37
CA PRO A 82 -24.20 -1.39 1.26
C PRO A 82 -24.58 -2.16 2.53
N ARG A 83 -25.87 -2.28 2.79
CA ARG A 83 -26.41 -3.17 3.82
C ARG A 83 -26.34 -4.62 3.33
N LEU A 84 -25.51 -5.44 3.97
CA LEU A 84 -25.24 -6.82 3.56
C LEU A 84 -25.88 -7.82 4.51
N GLY A 85 -26.24 -9.01 4.00
CA GLY A 85 -26.61 -10.18 4.79
C GLY A 85 -25.48 -11.20 4.84
N LEU A 86 -25.32 -11.86 6.01
CA LEU A 86 -24.33 -12.91 6.21
C LEU A 86 -25.01 -14.26 6.43
N ILE A 87 -24.65 -15.24 5.62
CA ILE A 87 -25.17 -16.61 5.64
C ILE A 87 -24.04 -17.54 6.10
N MET A 88 -24.23 -18.24 7.22
CA MET A 88 -23.23 -19.11 7.85
C MET A 88 -23.79 -20.48 8.12
N THR A 89 -22.93 -21.46 8.42
CA THR A 89 -23.36 -22.76 8.97
C THR A 89 -24.09 -22.54 10.30
N GLU A 90 -25.25 -23.18 10.49
CA GLU A 90 -26.05 -23.11 11.72
C GLU A 90 -25.17 -23.40 12.96
N GLY A 91 -25.30 -22.54 14.00
CA GLY A 91 -24.51 -22.60 15.23
C GLY A 91 -23.16 -21.86 15.17
N PHE A 92 -22.79 -21.23 14.03
CA PHE A 92 -21.56 -20.46 13.85
C PHE A 92 -21.81 -18.97 13.54
N GLU A 93 -23.04 -18.50 13.71
CA GLU A 93 -23.46 -17.13 13.42
C GLU A 93 -22.74 -16.08 14.27
N ASP A 94 -22.18 -16.48 15.40
CA ASP A 94 -21.43 -15.61 16.31
C ASP A 94 -19.92 -15.54 16.00
N THR A 95 -19.45 -16.27 14.99
CA THR A 95 -18.02 -16.35 14.64
C THR A 95 -17.37 -14.97 14.50
N VAL A 96 -18.02 -14.04 13.82
CA VAL A 96 -17.51 -12.67 13.64
C VAL A 96 -17.53 -11.88 14.94
N LEU A 97 -18.57 -12.03 15.78
CA LEU A 97 -18.70 -11.34 17.07
C LEU A 97 -17.75 -11.87 18.13
N VAL A 98 -17.55 -13.19 18.17
CA VAL A 98 -16.60 -13.84 19.08
C VAL A 98 -15.18 -13.51 18.62
N GLY A 99 -14.97 -13.51 17.30
CA GLY A 99 -13.66 -13.35 16.70
C GLY A 99 -12.69 -14.39 17.23
N ARG A 100 -11.45 -14.00 17.44
CA ARG A 100 -10.42 -14.83 18.08
C ARG A 100 -10.23 -14.46 19.55
N ALA A 101 -11.27 -13.92 20.19
CA ALA A 101 -11.27 -13.41 21.56
C ALA A 101 -10.28 -12.24 21.80
N SER A 102 -9.68 -11.66 20.75
CA SER A 102 -8.69 -10.59 20.84
C SER A 102 -9.12 -9.31 20.09
N GLN A 103 -10.27 -9.29 19.44
CA GLN A 103 -10.74 -8.17 18.61
C GLN A 103 -10.72 -6.81 19.30
N TRP A 104 -10.92 -6.77 20.61
CA TRP A 104 -10.86 -5.53 21.38
C TRP A 104 -9.46 -4.91 21.40
N SER A 105 -8.39 -5.69 21.14
CA SER A 105 -6.99 -5.22 21.06
C SER A 105 -6.48 -5.07 19.64
N ASP A 106 -7.13 -5.71 18.66
CA ASP A 106 -6.65 -5.73 17.30
C ASP A 106 -6.73 -4.33 16.65
N GLY A 107 -5.65 -3.92 15.99
CA GLY A 107 -5.57 -2.66 15.26
C GLY A 107 -5.57 -1.38 16.11
N ILE A 108 -5.53 -1.48 17.46
CA ILE A 108 -5.36 -0.31 18.31
C ILE A 108 -3.91 -0.15 18.79
N PRO A 109 -3.44 1.09 19.02
CA PRO A 109 -2.08 1.34 19.50
C PRO A 109 -1.79 0.62 20.81
N PHE A 110 -0.58 0.10 20.99
CA PHE A 110 -0.16 -0.65 22.19
C PHE A 110 -0.43 0.09 23.51
N LYS A 111 -0.30 1.43 23.51
CA LYS A 111 -0.63 2.25 24.68
C LYS A 111 -2.12 2.15 25.06
N ALA A 112 -3.01 2.11 24.07
CA ALA A 112 -4.45 1.97 24.27
C ALA A 112 -4.84 0.54 24.66
N GLN A 113 -4.11 -0.47 24.22
CA GLN A 113 -4.33 -1.87 24.62
C GLN A 113 -4.18 -2.10 26.14
N ARG A 114 -3.44 -1.25 26.84
CA ARG A 114 -3.31 -1.30 28.31
C ARG A 114 -4.55 -0.84 29.07
N ASN A 115 -5.47 -0.16 28.40
CA ASN A 115 -6.74 0.32 28.97
C ASN A 115 -7.89 -0.55 28.46
N ILE A 116 -8.03 -1.74 29.00
CA ILE A 116 -9.07 -2.70 28.62
C ILE A 116 -10.49 -2.10 28.80
N ALA A 117 -10.70 -1.27 29.81
CA ALA A 117 -11.99 -0.64 30.09
C ALA A 117 -12.40 0.40 29.01
N GLY A 118 -11.45 0.96 28.26
CA GLY A 118 -11.69 1.89 27.17
C GLY A 118 -11.51 1.28 25.77
N ALA A 119 -11.28 -0.04 25.68
CA ALA A 119 -11.08 -0.74 24.43
C ALA A 119 -12.37 -1.45 23.99
N ASP A 120 -13.17 -0.75 23.18
CA ASP A 120 -14.38 -1.33 22.61
C ASP A 120 -14.06 -2.28 21.44
N LYS A 121 -14.86 -3.31 21.28
CA LYS A 121 -14.85 -4.13 20.06
C LYS A 121 -15.28 -3.26 18.88
N PRO A 122 -14.72 -3.49 17.68
CA PRO A 122 -15.19 -2.80 16.49
C PRO A 122 -16.66 -3.19 16.23
N GLN A 123 -17.46 -2.23 15.79
CA GLN A 123 -18.81 -2.54 15.32
C GLN A 123 -18.70 -3.37 14.04
N PRO A 124 -19.36 -4.53 13.96
CA PRO A 124 -19.33 -5.38 12.78
C PRO A 124 -19.96 -4.64 11.59
N ILE A 125 -19.40 -4.87 10.40
CA ILE A 125 -19.94 -4.33 9.15
C ILE A 125 -21.31 -4.95 8.87
N ILE A 126 -21.45 -6.25 9.13
CA ILE A 126 -22.74 -6.95 9.10
C ILE A 126 -23.15 -7.22 10.54
N PRO A 127 -24.17 -6.55 11.05
CA PRO A 127 -24.63 -6.74 12.42
C PRO A 127 -25.30 -8.09 12.61
N LYS A 128 -25.45 -8.55 13.86
CA LYS A 128 -25.98 -9.87 14.21
C LYS A 128 -27.36 -10.15 13.65
N GLU A 129 -28.24 -9.16 13.64
CA GLU A 129 -29.60 -9.26 13.11
C GLU A 129 -29.68 -9.50 11.59
N LEU A 130 -28.57 -9.28 10.89
CA LEU A 130 -28.43 -9.59 9.45
C LEU A 130 -27.55 -10.81 9.20
N THR A 131 -27.36 -11.66 10.22
CA THR A 131 -26.62 -12.91 10.14
C THR A 131 -27.55 -14.08 10.41
N VAL A 132 -27.62 -15.03 9.46
CA VAL A 132 -28.48 -16.21 9.55
C VAL A 132 -27.64 -17.49 9.44
N GLY A 133 -28.10 -18.54 10.13
CA GLY A 133 -27.52 -19.87 10.07
C GLY A 133 -28.30 -20.77 9.12
N VAL A 134 -27.61 -21.60 8.34
CA VAL A 134 -28.24 -22.58 7.44
C VAL A 134 -27.85 -23.99 7.85
N LYS A 135 -28.82 -24.89 7.76
CA LYS A 135 -28.66 -26.30 8.14
C LYS A 135 -27.89 -27.03 7.04
N GLU A 136 -26.62 -27.17 7.24
CA GLU A 136 -25.69 -27.89 6.35
C GLU A 136 -24.44 -28.30 7.13
N ARG A 137 -23.60 -29.20 6.61
CA ARG A 137 -22.26 -29.45 7.14
C ARG A 137 -21.36 -30.16 6.15
N VAL A 138 -20.20 -29.54 5.92
CA VAL A 138 -19.02 -30.15 5.29
C VAL A 138 -17.96 -30.34 6.36
N ASP A 139 -17.23 -31.45 6.34
CA ASP A 139 -16.15 -31.75 7.29
C ASP A 139 -14.77 -31.30 6.78
N TYR A 140 -13.74 -31.50 7.61
CA TYR A 140 -12.35 -31.13 7.32
C TYR A 140 -11.72 -31.90 6.13
N ARG A 141 -12.33 -32.98 5.67
CA ARG A 141 -11.93 -33.74 4.48
C ARG A 141 -12.65 -33.26 3.22
N GLY A 142 -13.64 -32.39 3.36
CA GLY A 142 -14.50 -31.94 2.28
C GLY A 142 -15.69 -32.90 2.04
N GLU A 143 -15.95 -33.83 2.95
CA GLU A 143 -17.11 -34.73 2.84
C GLU A 143 -18.36 -34.04 3.35
N VAL A 144 -19.48 -34.24 2.63
CA VAL A 144 -20.80 -33.73 3.04
C VAL A 144 -21.33 -34.62 4.20
N VAL A 145 -21.29 -34.13 5.42
CA VAL A 145 -21.83 -34.79 6.60
C VAL A 145 -23.34 -34.56 6.73
N ARG A 146 -23.80 -33.36 6.39
CA ARG A 146 -25.22 -32.97 6.35
C ARG A 146 -25.50 -32.20 5.08
N PRO A 147 -26.41 -32.66 4.21
CA PRO A 147 -26.83 -31.93 3.04
C PRO A 147 -27.45 -30.58 3.40
N LEU A 148 -27.39 -29.62 2.47
CA LEU A 148 -28.05 -28.34 2.63
C LEU A 148 -29.59 -28.54 2.68
N ASP A 149 -30.21 -28.01 3.72
CA ASP A 149 -31.66 -27.92 3.86
C ASP A 149 -32.14 -26.68 3.10
N GLU A 150 -32.56 -26.88 1.83
CA GLU A 150 -32.93 -25.79 0.91
C GLU A 150 -34.18 -25.02 1.40
N ASP A 151 -35.19 -25.72 1.95
CA ASP A 151 -36.40 -25.07 2.45
C ASP A 151 -36.11 -24.19 3.65
N HIS A 152 -35.27 -24.69 4.57
CA HIS A 152 -34.79 -23.89 5.69
C HIS A 152 -33.98 -22.69 5.19
N PHE A 153 -33.07 -22.87 4.23
CA PHE A 153 -32.28 -21.78 3.67
C PHE A 153 -33.19 -20.69 3.07
N LEU A 154 -34.18 -21.05 2.25
CA LEU A 154 -35.10 -20.09 1.63
C LEU A 154 -35.86 -19.26 2.70
N SER A 155 -36.29 -19.90 3.79
CA SER A 155 -36.91 -19.17 4.92
C SER A 155 -35.96 -18.17 5.59
N GLN A 156 -34.67 -18.48 5.68
CA GLN A 156 -33.65 -17.58 6.21
C GLN A 156 -33.32 -16.44 5.21
N LEU A 157 -33.34 -16.72 3.92
CA LEU A 157 -33.16 -15.74 2.86
C LEU A 157 -34.26 -14.66 2.90
N ASP A 158 -35.53 -15.05 3.08
CA ASP A 158 -36.66 -14.14 3.20
C ASP A 158 -36.46 -13.15 4.36
N ILE A 159 -35.92 -13.60 5.51
CA ILE A 159 -35.64 -12.74 6.67
C ILE A 159 -34.62 -11.65 6.29
N LEU A 160 -33.57 -11.99 5.56
CA LEU A 160 -32.55 -11.04 5.14
C LEU A 160 -33.09 -10.05 4.11
N VAL A 161 -33.85 -10.54 3.15
CA VAL A 161 -34.47 -9.68 2.10
C VAL A 161 -35.48 -8.71 2.71
N ASP A 162 -36.34 -9.17 3.62
CA ASP A 162 -37.30 -8.33 4.34
C ASP A 162 -36.58 -7.27 5.20
N ALA A 163 -35.40 -7.59 5.71
CA ALA A 163 -34.54 -6.63 6.41
C ALA A 163 -33.87 -5.60 5.49
N GLY A 164 -34.04 -5.70 4.18
CA GLY A 164 -33.56 -4.72 3.20
C GLY A 164 -32.08 -4.81 2.88
N VAL A 165 -31.50 -6.02 2.88
CA VAL A 165 -30.11 -6.22 2.43
C VAL A 165 -29.98 -5.94 0.93
N ARG A 166 -28.75 -5.63 0.50
CA ARG A 166 -28.38 -5.29 -0.89
C ARG A 166 -27.30 -6.20 -1.47
N GLY A 167 -27.01 -7.29 -0.78
CA GLY A 167 -26.05 -8.31 -1.20
C GLY A 167 -25.82 -9.32 -0.11
N PHE A 168 -25.28 -10.46 -0.47
CA PHE A 168 -25.09 -11.60 0.43
C PHE A 168 -23.62 -12.01 0.51
N VAL A 169 -23.17 -12.29 1.72
CA VAL A 169 -21.93 -12.98 2.01
C VAL A 169 -22.27 -14.38 2.48
N VAL A 170 -21.77 -15.39 1.79
CA VAL A 170 -21.94 -16.80 2.15
C VAL A 170 -20.62 -17.35 2.64
N SER A 171 -20.56 -17.75 3.89
CA SER A 171 -19.33 -18.26 4.52
C SER A 171 -19.63 -19.50 5.34
N LEU A 172 -19.49 -20.66 4.70
CA LEU A 172 -19.77 -21.95 5.31
C LEU A 172 -18.48 -22.62 5.80
N LEU A 173 -18.63 -23.51 6.77
CA LEU A 173 -17.49 -24.26 7.28
C LEU A 173 -16.92 -25.19 6.21
N TRP A 174 -15.59 -25.17 6.07
CA TRP A 174 -14.84 -26.01 5.13
C TRP A 174 -15.19 -25.82 3.65
N SER A 175 -15.87 -24.75 3.29
CA SER A 175 -16.23 -24.43 1.89
C SER A 175 -15.01 -24.31 0.96
N PHE A 176 -13.84 -23.94 1.49
CA PHE A 176 -12.60 -23.91 0.71
C PHE A 176 -12.10 -25.32 0.32
N MET A 177 -12.53 -26.37 1.05
CA MET A 177 -12.27 -27.78 0.69
C MET A 177 -13.31 -28.32 -0.28
N ASN A 178 -14.60 -28.00 -0.03
CA ASN A 178 -15.71 -28.40 -0.87
C ASN A 178 -16.79 -27.30 -0.90
N PRO A 179 -16.88 -26.53 -2.00
CA PRO A 179 -17.77 -25.38 -2.11
C PRO A 179 -19.22 -25.75 -2.49
N VAL A 180 -19.58 -27.04 -2.52
CA VAL A 180 -20.86 -27.51 -3.08
C VAL A 180 -22.07 -26.79 -2.48
N HIS A 181 -22.10 -26.54 -1.16
CA HIS A 181 -23.22 -25.85 -0.52
C HIS A 181 -23.21 -24.34 -0.77
N GLU A 182 -22.04 -23.69 -0.77
CA GLU A 182 -21.94 -22.26 -1.13
C GLU A 182 -22.40 -22.02 -2.59
N LEU A 183 -21.96 -22.87 -3.52
CA LEU A 183 -22.40 -22.81 -4.93
C LEU A 183 -23.91 -23.02 -5.04
N ARG A 184 -24.46 -23.99 -4.29
CA ARG A 184 -25.90 -24.26 -4.31
C ARG A 184 -26.71 -23.08 -3.73
N ILE A 185 -26.24 -22.46 -2.67
CA ILE A 185 -26.87 -21.26 -2.09
C ILE A 185 -26.89 -20.12 -3.14
N ARG A 186 -25.80 -19.89 -3.85
CA ARG A 186 -25.77 -18.89 -4.93
C ARG A 186 -26.79 -19.20 -6.02
N GLU A 187 -26.85 -20.44 -6.50
CA GLU A 187 -27.86 -20.85 -7.50
C GLU A 187 -29.31 -20.63 -7.01
N LEU A 188 -29.59 -20.89 -5.74
CA LEU A 188 -30.91 -20.67 -5.16
C LEU A 188 -31.24 -19.18 -5.08
N ILE A 189 -30.30 -18.32 -4.67
CA ILE A 189 -30.48 -16.87 -4.64
C ILE A 189 -30.70 -16.33 -6.05
N GLU A 190 -29.88 -16.72 -7.03
CA GLU A 190 -30.00 -16.32 -8.42
C GLU A 190 -31.31 -16.80 -9.09
N ARG A 191 -31.85 -17.93 -8.62
CA ARG A 191 -33.15 -18.42 -9.07
C ARG A 191 -34.31 -17.56 -8.53
N GLU A 192 -34.27 -17.20 -7.24
CA GLU A 192 -35.34 -16.39 -6.61
C GLU A 192 -35.22 -14.91 -7.00
N TYR A 193 -34.02 -14.38 -7.13
CA TYR A 193 -33.69 -12.97 -7.46
C TYR A 193 -32.84 -12.89 -8.72
N ASN A 194 -33.40 -13.31 -9.84
CA ASN A 194 -32.73 -13.40 -11.13
C ASN A 194 -32.15 -12.05 -11.57
N GLU A 195 -31.01 -12.09 -12.25
CA GLU A 195 -30.27 -10.91 -12.73
C GLU A 195 -31.10 -9.93 -13.58
N THR A 196 -32.18 -10.43 -14.22
CA THR A 196 -33.08 -9.58 -15.01
C THR A 196 -34.05 -8.76 -14.15
N TYR A 197 -34.15 -9.03 -12.86
CA TYR A 197 -35.01 -8.31 -11.94
C TYR A 197 -34.29 -7.14 -11.29
N LEU A 198 -35.01 -6.03 -11.06
CA LEU A 198 -34.46 -4.86 -10.34
C LEU A 198 -34.06 -5.17 -8.90
N GLY A 199 -34.49 -6.29 -8.35
CA GLY A 199 -34.11 -6.80 -7.02
C GLY A 199 -32.90 -7.77 -7.01
N SER A 200 -32.23 -7.94 -8.13
CA SER A 200 -31.01 -8.76 -8.20
C SER A 200 -29.94 -8.23 -7.23
N MET A 201 -29.30 -9.14 -6.52
CA MET A 201 -28.33 -8.83 -5.47
C MET A 201 -27.04 -9.65 -5.65
N PRO A 202 -25.87 -9.06 -5.49
CA PRO A 202 -24.60 -9.77 -5.61
C PRO A 202 -24.42 -10.79 -4.47
N VAL A 203 -23.84 -11.94 -4.79
CA VAL A 203 -23.53 -13.02 -3.86
C VAL A 203 -22.02 -13.28 -3.84
N PHE A 204 -21.43 -13.17 -2.67
CA PHE A 204 -19.98 -13.35 -2.45
C PHE A 204 -19.74 -14.63 -1.66
N LEU A 205 -19.06 -15.61 -2.27
CA LEU A 205 -18.74 -16.88 -1.65
C LEU A 205 -17.36 -16.83 -0.99
N ALA A 206 -17.28 -17.24 0.27
CA ALA A 206 -16.04 -17.20 1.02
C ALA A 206 -14.98 -18.17 0.47
N GLY A 207 -15.40 -19.30 -0.07
CA GLY A 207 -14.52 -20.26 -0.74
C GLY A 207 -13.87 -19.74 -2.03
N GLU A 208 -14.48 -18.72 -2.69
CA GLU A 208 -13.91 -18.09 -3.88
C GLU A 208 -13.01 -16.89 -3.53
N ILE A 209 -13.43 -16.04 -2.58
CA ILE A 209 -12.70 -14.82 -2.19
C ILE A 209 -11.44 -15.15 -1.38
N SER A 210 -11.53 -16.14 -0.50
CA SER A 210 -10.43 -16.55 0.38
C SER A 210 -10.42 -18.08 0.52
N PRO A 211 -9.81 -18.83 -0.44
CA PRO A 211 -9.77 -20.28 -0.40
C PRO A 211 -8.75 -20.82 0.62
N ARG A 212 -8.84 -20.33 1.87
CA ARG A 212 -7.94 -20.65 2.98
C ARG A 212 -8.69 -21.16 4.21
N LYS A 213 -8.01 -21.89 5.08
CA LYS A 213 -8.56 -22.33 6.35
C LYS A 213 -8.79 -21.13 7.29
N PHE A 214 -9.43 -21.32 8.43
CA PHE A 214 -9.85 -20.33 9.43
C PHE A 214 -11.08 -19.49 9.01
N GLU A 215 -12.22 -19.98 9.47
CA GLU A 215 -13.54 -19.42 9.15
C GLU A 215 -13.68 -17.94 9.53
N TYR A 216 -13.14 -17.51 10.68
CA TYR A 216 -13.23 -16.11 11.11
C TYR A 216 -12.57 -15.15 10.11
N THR A 217 -11.28 -15.38 9.80
CA THR A 217 -10.53 -14.49 8.91
C THR A 217 -11.00 -14.56 7.46
N ARG A 218 -11.46 -15.75 7.01
CA ARG A 218 -12.09 -15.92 5.70
C ARG A 218 -13.42 -15.16 5.62
N THR A 219 -14.26 -15.24 6.65
CA THR A 219 -15.53 -14.52 6.70
C THR A 219 -15.31 -13.01 6.71
N THR A 220 -14.40 -12.49 7.53
CA THR A 220 -14.10 -11.05 7.58
C THR A 220 -13.52 -10.53 6.26
N MET A 221 -12.66 -11.31 5.60
CA MET A 221 -12.13 -10.99 4.27
C MET A 221 -13.27 -10.85 3.23
N THR A 222 -14.20 -11.80 3.24
CA THR A 222 -15.34 -11.82 2.32
C THR A 222 -16.30 -10.67 2.60
N ILE A 223 -16.56 -10.37 3.87
CA ILE A 223 -17.37 -9.20 4.28
C ILE A 223 -16.76 -7.90 3.76
N LEU A 224 -15.45 -7.71 3.97
CA LEU A 224 -14.77 -6.50 3.49
C LEU A 224 -14.81 -6.39 1.97
N ASN A 225 -14.57 -7.51 1.27
CA ASN A 225 -14.67 -7.52 -0.18
C ASN A 225 -16.07 -7.14 -0.68
N ALA A 226 -17.12 -7.74 -0.11
CA ALA A 226 -18.51 -7.44 -0.47
C ALA A 226 -18.88 -5.98 -0.16
N TYR A 227 -18.41 -5.46 0.97
CA TYR A 227 -18.67 -4.08 1.39
C TYR A 227 -18.04 -3.05 0.45
N LEU A 228 -16.83 -3.32 -0.04
CA LEU A 228 -16.10 -2.45 -0.96
C LEU A 228 -16.57 -2.58 -2.40
N HIS A 229 -17.07 -3.74 -2.79
CA HIS A 229 -17.28 -4.13 -4.18
C HIS A 229 -18.16 -3.13 -4.95
N GLN A 230 -19.35 -2.81 -4.46
CA GLN A 230 -20.29 -1.96 -5.19
C GLN A 230 -19.72 -0.56 -5.44
N SER A 231 -19.18 0.08 -4.41
CA SER A 231 -18.64 1.43 -4.51
C SER A 231 -17.46 1.49 -5.46
N MET A 232 -16.58 0.49 -5.40
CA MET A 232 -15.42 0.41 -6.30
C MET A 232 -15.83 0.07 -7.72
N TYR A 233 -16.80 -0.81 -7.90
CA TYR A 233 -17.33 -1.15 -9.22
C TYR A 233 -17.89 0.08 -9.94
N GLU A 234 -18.78 0.84 -9.30
CA GLU A 234 -19.38 2.04 -9.87
C GLU A 234 -18.32 3.06 -10.30
N GLU A 235 -17.32 3.29 -9.47
CA GLU A 235 -16.26 4.24 -9.73
C GLU A 235 -15.31 3.78 -10.84
N LEU A 236 -14.84 2.54 -10.77
CA LEU A 236 -13.91 1.98 -11.75
C LEU A 236 -14.55 1.81 -13.14
N ILE A 237 -15.85 1.50 -13.20
CA ILE A 237 -16.57 1.48 -14.48
C ILE A 237 -16.66 2.89 -15.06
N GLY A 238 -16.93 3.92 -14.23
CA GLY A 238 -16.92 5.32 -14.66
C GLY A 238 -15.58 5.74 -15.25
N ILE A 239 -14.48 5.42 -14.55
CA ILE A 239 -13.11 5.63 -15.01
C ILE A 239 -12.86 4.89 -16.34
N GLY A 240 -13.20 3.61 -16.42
CA GLY A 240 -13.02 2.80 -17.62
C GLY A 240 -13.78 3.35 -18.83
N GLN A 241 -14.99 3.88 -18.62
CA GLN A 241 -15.78 4.52 -19.68
C GLN A 241 -15.13 5.84 -20.17
N GLU A 242 -14.63 6.66 -19.26
CA GLU A 242 -13.92 7.90 -19.61
C GLU A 242 -12.66 7.61 -20.43
N LEU A 243 -11.87 6.63 -20.02
CA LEU A 243 -10.68 6.18 -20.75
C LEU A 243 -11.03 5.67 -22.16
N ARG A 244 -12.10 4.90 -22.32
CA ARG A 244 -12.55 4.42 -23.62
C ARG A 244 -13.05 5.54 -24.53
N ARG A 245 -13.74 6.57 -23.98
CA ARG A 245 -14.12 7.77 -24.73
C ARG A 245 -12.90 8.53 -25.25
N GLY A 246 -11.82 8.56 -24.48
CA GLY A 246 -10.53 9.11 -24.88
C GLY A 246 -9.69 8.21 -25.81
N GLY A 247 -10.22 7.06 -26.24
CA GLY A 247 -9.59 6.15 -27.20
C GLY A 247 -8.72 5.06 -26.63
N TYR A 248 -8.66 4.87 -25.28
CA TYR A 248 -7.94 3.75 -24.67
C TYR A 248 -8.69 2.44 -24.86
N GLY A 249 -8.10 1.49 -25.62
CA GLY A 249 -8.74 0.24 -26.03
C GLY A 249 -8.46 -0.97 -25.14
N ASN A 250 -7.43 -0.90 -24.27
CA ASN A 250 -6.95 -2.04 -23.49
C ASN A 250 -7.61 -2.10 -22.08
N PRO A 251 -7.46 -3.20 -21.32
CA PRO A 251 -7.94 -3.29 -19.96
C PRO A 251 -7.27 -2.27 -19.02
N LEU A 252 -8.05 -1.70 -18.10
CA LEU A 252 -7.52 -0.95 -16.96
C LEU A 252 -6.93 -1.94 -15.95
N MET A 253 -5.63 -1.80 -15.65
CA MET A 253 -4.91 -2.69 -14.76
C MET A 253 -4.86 -2.11 -13.34
N MET A 254 -5.22 -2.92 -12.35
CA MET A 254 -5.23 -2.55 -10.93
C MET A 254 -4.01 -3.10 -10.20
N VAL A 255 -3.33 -2.26 -9.44
CA VAL A 255 -2.25 -2.69 -8.56
C VAL A 255 -2.83 -3.35 -7.30
N HIS A 256 -2.33 -4.52 -6.94
CA HIS A 256 -2.77 -5.29 -5.79
C HIS A 256 -1.79 -5.19 -4.61
N ASN A 257 -2.32 -5.33 -3.41
CA ASN A 257 -1.57 -5.34 -2.15
C ASN A 257 -0.60 -6.52 -1.98
N THR A 258 -0.67 -7.49 -2.88
CA THR A 258 0.27 -8.63 -2.97
C THR A 258 1.54 -8.31 -3.77
N GLY A 259 1.63 -7.13 -4.39
CA GLY A 259 2.65 -6.80 -5.40
C GLY A 259 2.30 -7.33 -6.79
N GLY A 260 1.10 -7.90 -6.96
CA GLY A 260 0.54 -8.30 -8.24
C GLY A 260 -0.24 -7.19 -8.91
N MET A 261 -0.75 -7.50 -10.09
CA MET A 261 -1.55 -6.61 -10.91
C MET A 261 -2.45 -7.44 -11.83
N ALA A 262 -3.71 -7.08 -11.91
CA ALA A 262 -4.66 -7.68 -12.84
C ALA A 262 -5.63 -6.62 -13.37
N SER A 263 -6.40 -6.95 -14.40
CA SER A 263 -7.45 -6.05 -14.86
C SER A 263 -8.52 -5.84 -13.79
N VAL A 264 -9.22 -4.71 -13.85
CA VAL A 264 -10.36 -4.42 -12.97
C VAL A 264 -11.35 -5.59 -12.91
N PHE A 265 -11.60 -6.25 -14.05
CA PHE A 265 -12.53 -7.37 -14.15
C PHE A 265 -12.03 -8.68 -13.52
N ARG A 266 -10.76 -8.73 -13.11
CA ARG A 266 -10.13 -9.89 -12.46
C ARG A 266 -9.61 -9.57 -11.06
N SER A 267 -9.93 -8.39 -10.54
CA SER A 267 -9.49 -7.92 -9.24
C SER A 267 -10.62 -8.04 -8.21
N ALA A 268 -10.35 -8.63 -7.06
CA ALA A 268 -11.22 -8.51 -5.90
C ALA A 268 -11.01 -7.16 -5.21
N ALA A 269 -12.08 -6.50 -4.78
CA ALA A 269 -12.01 -5.15 -4.23
C ALA A 269 -11.02 -5.03 -3.05
N VAL A 270 -10.98 -6.04 -2.17
CA VAL A 270 -10.07 -6.07 -1.03
C VAL A 270 -8.58 -6.21 -1.42
N GLN A 271 -8.26 -6.69 -2.61
CA GLN A 271 -6.89 -6.78 -3.12
C GLN A 271 -6.31 -5.41 -3.47
N THR A 272 -7.15 -4.40 -3.70
CA THR A 272 -6.71 -3.05 -4.06
C THR A 272 -6.35 -2.18 -2.84
N TYR A 273 -6.64 -2.69 -1.63
CA TYR A 273 -6.25 -2.02 -0.39
C TYR A 273 -4.74 -1.83 -0.35
N ASN A 274 -4.29 -0.58 -0.16
CA ASN A 274 -2.88 -0.23 -0.06
C ASN A 274 -2.06 -0.39 -1.36
N GLY A 275 -2.68 -0.31 -2.55
CA GLY A 275 -2.01 -0.49 -3.85
C GLY A 275 -0.91 0.55 -4.12
N GLY A 276 -1.11 1.83 -3.79
CA GLY A 276 -0.13 2.90 -3.97
C GLY A 276 1.20 2.64 -3.24
N PRO A 277 1.19 2.47 -1.89
CA PRO A 277 2.41 2.12 -1.14
C PRO A 277 3.13 0.87 -1.65
N VAL A 278 2.38 -0.14 -2.11
CA VAL A 278 2.96 -1.35 -2.70
C VAL A 278 3.63 -1.04 -4.05
N ALA A 279 3.03 -0.20 -4.88
CA ALA A 279 3.68 0.25 -6.13
C ALA A 279 4.99 0.99 -5.83
N GLY A 280 4.99 1.91 -4.85
CA GLY A 280 6.21 2.59 -4.38
C GLY A 280 7.30 1.61 -3.91
N LEU A 281 6.93 0.56 -3.16
CA LEU A 281 7.85 -0.50 -2.74
C LEU A 281 8.46 -1.25 -3.94
N MET A 282 7.65 -1.60 -4.93
CA MET A 282 8.11 -2.30 -6.14
C MET A 282 9.05 -1.42 -6.97
N GLY A 283 8.69 -0.12 -7.12
CA GLY A 283 9.57 0.89 -7.74
C GLY A 283 10.91 1.02 -7.03
N SER A 284 10.88 1.02 -5.69
CA SER A 284 12.09 1.11 -4.87
C SER A 284 13.02 -0.08 -5.02
N SER A 285 12.47 -1.30 -5.16
CA SER A 285 13.28 -2.49 -5.47
C SER A 285 13.96 -2.37 -6.82
N THR A 286 13.28 -1.85 -7.82
CA THR A 286 13.84 -1.64 -9.17
C THR A 286 14.93 -0.57 -9.15
N LEU A 287 14.67 0.60 -8.55
CA LEU A 287 15.65 1.67 -8.38
C LEU A 287 16.84 1.21 -7.53
N GLY A 288 16.60 0.52 -6.41
CA GLY A 288 17.66 -0.02 -5.58
C GLY A 288 18.66 -0.87 -6.38
N ARG A 289 18.16 -1.74 -7.24
CA ARG A 289 19.02 -2.53 -8.16
C ARG A 289 19.76 -1.66 -9.17
N MET A 290 19.10 -0.65 -9.77
CA MET A 290 19.72 0.27 -10.74
C MET A 290 20.85 1.09 -10.11
N TYR A 291 20.69 1.50 -8.85
CA TYR A 291 21.63 2.33 -8.11
C TYR A 291 22.62 1.54 -7.25
N GLY A 292 22.48 0.20 -7.22
CA GLY A 292 23.33 -0.67 -6.42
C GLY A 292 23.04 -0.66 -4.90
N TYR A 293 21.90 -0.09 -4.49
CA TYR A 293 21.45 -0.11 -3.10
C TYR A 293 20.68 -1.40 -2.81
N LYS A 294 21.21 -2.24 -1.93
CA LYS A 294 20.57 -3.49 -1.52
C LYS A 294 19.48 -3.29 -0.47
N ASN A 295 19.72 -2.33 0.44
CA ASN A 295 18.82 -2.03 1.56
C ASN A 295 18.26 -0.62 1.40
N VAL A 296 16.95 -0.53 1.26
CA VAL A 296 16.23 0.73 1.02
C VAL A 296 15.04 0.82 1.96
N VAL A 297 14.87 1.96 2.61
CA VAL A 297 13.59 2.37 3.21
C VAL A 297 12.96 3.36 2.25
N VAL A 298 11.82 2.98 1.66
CA VAL A 298 11.01 3.94 0.91
C VAL A 298 10.05 4.63 1.86
N THR A 299 9.99 5.96 1.73
CA THR A 299 9.06 6.80 2.47
C THR A 299 8.25 7.63 1.49
N ASP A 300 6.94 7.69 1.67
CA ASP A 300 6.07 8.56 0.89
C ASP A 300 5.26 9.46 1.84
N MET A 301 5.55 10.76 1.85
CA MET A 301 4.83 11.75 2.64
C MET A 301 3.95 12.58 1.71
N GLY A 302 2.67 12.26 1.75
CA GLY A 302 1.64 13.04 1.07
C GLY A 302 1.04 14.14 1.94
N GLY A 303 -0.20 14.54 1.62
CA GLY A 303 -0.94 15.53 2.42
C GLY A 303 -1.52 14.97 3.72
N THR A 304 -1.79 13.65 3.81
CA THR A 304 -2.53 13.03 4.92
C THR A 304 -1.77 11.94 5.64
N SER A 305 -0.92 11.21 4.95
CA SER A 305 -0.21 10.02 5.44
C SER A 305 1.29 10.08 5.18
N PHE A 306 1.99 9.27 5.92
CA PHE A 306 3.37 8.90 5.72
C PHE A 306 3.46 7.38 5.64
N ASP A 307 3.83 6.89 4.48
CA ASP A 307 3.92 5.48 4.18
C ASP A 307 5.38 5.04 4.21
N ILE A 308 5.64 3.86 4.81
CA ILE A 308 6.99 3.29 4.98
C ILE A 308 6.96 1.85 4.47
N ALA A 309 7.93 1.48 3.66
CA ALA A 309 8.18 0.09 3.29
C ALA A 309 9.67 -0.17 3.12
N MET A 310 10.08 -1.44 3.07
CA MET A 310 11.49 -1.81 3.04
C MET A 310 11.80 -2.78 1.92
N VAL A 311 12.97 -2.56 1.30
CA VAL A 311 13.66 -3.51 0.45
C VAL A 311 14.91 -3.97 1.22
N VAL A 312 15.11 -5.26 1.39
CA VAL A 312 16.27 -5.82 2.10
C VAL A 312 16.96 -6.85 1.21
N GLU A 313 18.25 -6.68 1.02
CA GLU A 313 19.05 -7.48 0.07
C GLU A 313 18.40 -7.57 -1.33
N GLY A 314 17.77 -6.47 -1.76
CA GLY A 314 17.04 -6.37 -3.03
C GLY A 314 15.67 -7.06 -3.05
N SER A 315 15.23 -7.66 -1.94
CA SER A 315 13.97 -8.37 -1.82
C SER A 315 12.87 -7.52 -1.20
N THR A 316 11.66 -7.62 -1.75
CA THR A 316 10.42 -7.04 -1.20
C THR A 316 9.56 -8.09 -0.48
N ARG A 317 10.05 -9.32 -0.28
CA ARG A 317 9.29 -10.47 0.23
C ARG A 317 9.04 -10.42 1.74
N PHE A 318 8.67 -9.26 2.26
CA PHE A 318 8.15 -9.11 3.61
C PHE A 318 6.63 -9.14 3.57
N TYR A 319 6.05 -10.17 4.17
CA TYR A 319 4.61 -10.37 4.15
C TYR A 319 4.00 -10.20 5.53
N LYS A 320 2.87 -9.52 5.58
CA LYS A 320 1.93 -9.60 6.70
C LYS A 320 0.92 -10.70 6.41
N PHE A 321 0.95 -11.73 7.23
CA PHE A 321 -0.06 -12.78 7.21
C PHE A 321 -1.21 -12.41 8.14
N ALA A 322 -2.43 -12.60 7.68
CA ALA A 322 -3.64 -12.24 8.42
C ALA A 322 -3.57 -10.80 9.01
N PRO A 323 -3.40 -9.76 8.16
CA PRO A 323 -3.31 -8.38 8.62
C PRO A 323 -4.61 -7.91 9.25
N THR A 324 -4.52 -6.88 10.08
CA THR A 324 -5.68 -6.17 10.60
C THR A 324 -6.02 -5.00 9.70
N ILE A 325 -7.20 -5.03 9.09
CA ILE A 325 -7.78 -3.95 8.30
C ILE A 325 -9.01 -3.42 9.04
N ASP A 326 -9.05 -2.11 9.35
CA ASP A 326 -10.15 -1.49 10.07
C ASP A 326 -10.56 -2.28 11.34
N ARG A 327 -9.57 -2.72 12.11
CA ARG A 327 -9.71 -3.52 13.34
C ARG A 327 -10.23 -4.97 13.14
N TRP A 328 -10.33 -5.45 11.89
CA TRP A 328 -10.68 -6.82 11.56
C TRP A 328 -9.47 -7.59 11.04
N ILE A 329 -9.17 -8.73 11.61
CA ILE A 329 -8.15 -9.63 11.05
C ILE A 329 -8.73 -10.29 9.81
N VAL A 330 -8.04 -10.18 8.69
CA VAL A 330 -8.48 -10.70 7.39
C VAL A 330 -7.55 -11.81 6.89
N ASP A 331 -8.08 -12.70 6.09
CA ASP A 331 -7.32 -13.79 5.49
C ASP A 331 -6.60 -13.36 4.21
N ALA A 332 -5.67 -12.45 4.38
CA ALA A 332 -4.83 -11.96 3.28
C ALA A 332 -3.35 -12.16 3.60
N THR A 333 -2.55 -12.27 2.55
CA THR A 333 -1.11 -12.10 2.63
C THR A 333 -0.74 -10.89 1.80
N ILE A 334 -0.39 -9.80 2.47
CA ILE A 334 -0.06 -8.55 1.81
C ILE A 334 1.42 -8.23 1.97
N LEU A 335 1.99 -7.48 1.04
CA LEU A 335 3.34 -6.93 1.22
C LEU A 335 3.34 -5.97 2.41
N ASP A 336 4.40 -6.06 3.21
CA ASP A 336 4.48 -5.28 4.44
C ASP A 336 4.79 -3.82 4.12
N SER A 337 3.83 -2.96 4.44
CA SER A 337 3.97 -1.52 4.45
C SER A 337 3.29 -0.95 5.69
N ARG A 338 3.81 0.16 6.19
CA ARG A 338 3.31 0.87 7.35
C ARG A 338 2.83 2.25 6.95
N SER A 339 1.59 2.58 7.29
CA SER A 339 1.04 3.92 7.11
C SER A 339 0.75 4.56 8.45
N ILE A 340 1.12 5.81 8.61
CA ILE A 340 0.80 6.62 9.80
C ILE A 340 0.18 7.95 9.36
N GLY A 341 -0.69 8.53 10.20
CA GLY A 341 -1.31 9.83 9.96
C GLY A 341 -0.31 10.98 10.19
N SER A 342 0.68 11.10 9.29
CA SER A 342 1.72 12.12 9.32
C SER A 342 1.93 12.63 7.91
N GLY A 343 1.35 13.77 7.56
CA GLY A 343 1.46 14.37 6.23
C GLY A 343 1.50 15.89 6.32
N GLY A 344 1.61 16.57 5.18
CA GLY A 344 1.65 18.03 5.12
C GLY A 344 0.39 18.70 5.72
N GLY A 345 -0.76 18.05 5.67
CA GLY A 345 -2.01 18.49 6.26
C GLY A 345 -2.21 18.08 7.72
N SER A 346 -1.26 17.39 8.35
CA SER A 346 -1.38 16.99 9.76
C SER A 346 -1.53 18.20 10.68
N ILE A 347 -2.59 18.18 11.50
CA ILE A 347 -2.98 19.30 12.35
C ILE A 347 -2.12 19.32 13.63
N ALA A 348 -1.59 20.47 13.96
CA ALA A 348 -0.85 20.71 15.19
C ALA A 348 -1.80 21.21 16.30
N ARG A 349 -1.73 20.58 17.47
CA ARG A 349 -2.56 20.91 18.64
C ARG A 349 -1.74 20.93 19.91
N VAL A 350 -2.07 21.85 20.80
CA VAL A 350 -1.53 21.90 22.16
C VAL A 350 -2.58 21.37 23.11
N ASP A 351 -2.25 20.26 23.80
CA ASP A 351 -3.13 19.66 24.79
C ASP A 351 -2.89 20.30 26.17
N ALA A 352 -3.78 21.20 26.56
CA ALA A 352 -3.73 21.87 27.84
C ALA A 352 -3.88 20.90 29.03
N LEU A 353 -4.59 19.78 28.86
CA LEU A 353 -4.78 18.79 29.93
C LEU A 353 -3.52 17.95 30.19
N LEU A 354 -2.62 17.88 29.22
CA LEU A 354 -1.33 17.19 29.33
C LEU A 354 -0.16 18.17 29.57
N GLY A 355 -0.43 19.30 30.23
CA GLY A 355 0.61 20.28 30.59
C GLY A 355 1.17 21.08 29.42
N GLY A 356 0.37 21.32 28.39
CA GLY A 356 0.78 22.10 27.22
C GLY A 356 1.60 21.28 26.19
N ARG A 357 1.42 19.97 26.12
CA ARG A 357 2.14 19.15 25.14
C ARG A 357 1.66 19.45 23.72
N LEU A 358 2.61 19.77 22.84
CA LEU A 358 2.37 19.82 21.39
C LEU A 358 2.25 18.41 20.81
N ASP A 359 1.19 18.16 20.05
CA ASP A 359 0.99 16.95 19.23
C ASP A 359 0.69 17.36 17.77
N VAL A 360 1.17 16.57 16.80
CA VAL A 360 1.00 16.84 15.38
C VAL A 360 0.45 15.59 14.70
N GLY A 361 -0.76 15.68 14.13
CA GLY A 361 -1.52 14.52 13.65
C GLY A 361 -2.08 13.65 14.79
N PRO A 362 -2.68 12.47 14.53
CA PRO A 362 -2.87 11.88 13.20
C PRO A 362 -3.97 12.55 12.37
N GLU A 363 -4.74 13.48 12.92
CA GLU A 363 -5.79 14.17 12.21
C GLU A 363 -5.21 15.11 11.15
N SER A 364 -5.84 15.14 9.98
CA SER A 364 -5.43 15.96 8.84
C SER A 364 -6.52 16.92 8.43
N ALA A 365 -6.13 18.11 7.97
CA ALA A 365 -7.04 19.09 7.36
C ALA A 365 -7.55 18.63 5.97
N GLY A 366 -7.00 17.57 5.40
CA GLY A 366 -7.34 17.04 4.07
C GLY A 366 -7.03 18.01 2.95
N SER A 367 -7.71 17.84 1.81
CA SER A 367 -7.60 18.72 0.66
C SER A 367 -8.56 19.92 0.75
N ILE A 368 -9.70 19.76 1.40
CA ILE A 368 -10.77 20.75 1.62
C ILE A 368 -11.27 20.59 3.04
N PRO A 369 -11.21 21.66 3.87
CA PRO A 369 -10.72 23.00 3.58
C PRO A 369 -9.20 23.12 3.44
N GLY A 370 -8.44 22.09 3.82
CA GLY A 370 -6.99 22.03 3.73
C GLY A 370 -6.25 22.87 4.76
N PRO A 371 -4.92 22.97 4.66
CA PRO A 371 -4.07 23.88 5.41
C PRO A 371 -4.59 25.32 5.41
N ALA A 372 -4.34 26.07 6.49
CA ALA A 372 -4.74 27.48 6.56
C ALA A 372 -4.12 28.32 5.42
N ALA A 373 -2.90 27.95 5.02
CA ALA A 373 -2.17 28.56 3.90
C ALA A 373 -2.90 28.47 2.55
N TYR A 374 -3.78 27.46 2.34
CA TYR A 374 -4.52 27.30 1.07
C TYR A 374 -5.59 28.38 0.87
N ASP A 375 -5.94 29.13 1.93
CA ASP A 375 -6.97 30.17 1.93
C ASP A 375 -8.35 29.72 1.45
N GLN A 376 -8.67 28.44 1.68
CA GLN A 376 -9.94 27.79 1.30
C GLN A 376 -10.86 27.49 2.49
N GLY A 377 -10.69 28.24 3.59
CA GLY A 377 -11.50 28.10 4.80
C GLY A 377 -10.84 27.31 5.92
N GLY A 378 -9.66 26.74 5.73
CA GLY A 378 -8.84 26.10 6.77
C GLY A 378 -8.49 27.08 7.89
N ARG A 379 -8.54 26.60 9.15
CA ARG A 379 -8.28 27.42 10.35
C ARG A 379 -7.32 26.75 11.33
N GLU A 380 -7.14 25.46 11.20
CA GLU A 380 -6.22 24.69 12.06
C GLU A 380 -4.80 24.77 11.47
N PRO A 381 -3.76 24.95 12.31
CA PRO A 381 -2.38 24.95 11.85
C PRO A 381 -1.96 23.55 11.45
N THR A 382 -1.24 23.46 10.33
CA THR A 382 -0.75 22.20 9.77
C THR A 382 0.76 22.22 9.58
N VAL A 383 1.33 21.06 9.23
CA VAL A 383 2.75 20.95 8.85
C VAL A 383 3.07 21.85 7.64
N THR A 384 2.22 21.87 6.60
CA THR A 384 2.40 22.78 5.43
C THR A 384 2.41 24.25 5.84
N ASP A 385 1.58 24.64 6.83
CA ASP A 385 1.61 26.01 7.36
C ASP A 385 2.93 26.32 8.05
N ALA A 386 3.49 25.37 8.80
CA ALA A 386 4.80 25.50 9.42
C ALA A 386 5.92 25.62 8.40
N ASP A 387 5.94 24.75 7.38
CA ASP A 387 6.95 24.79 6.31
C ASP A 387 6.95 26.11 5.54
N LEU A 388 5.76 26.67 5.30
CA LEU A 388 5.62 27.99 4.68
C LEU A 388 6.14 29.11 5.58
N VAL A 389 5.85 29.07 6.88
CA VAL A 389 6.33 30.06 7.85
C VAL A 389 7.83 29.98 8.03
N LEU A 390 8.41 28.78 8.01
CA LEU A 390 9.86 28.55 8.08
C LEU A 390 10.62 28.96 6.80
N GLY A 391 9.90 29.31 5.73
CA GLY A 391 10.49 29.72 4.46
C GLY A 391 10.92 28.55 3.56
N TYR A 392 10.57 27.32 3.87
CA TYR A 392 10.91 26.18 3.04
C TYR A 392 10.09 26.14 1.74
N LEU A 393 8.80 26.46 1.83
CA LEU A 393 7.91 26.50 0.67
C LEU A 393 7.84 27.90 0.06
N SER A 394 7.83 27.94 -1.28
CA SER A 394 7.56 29.19 -2.03
C SER A 394 6.05 29.46 -2.08
N PRO A 395 5.57 30.64 -1.63
CA PRO A 395 4.14 30.94 -1.66
C PRO A 395 3.57 31.03 -3.10
N ASP A 396 4.39 31.30 -4.09
CA ASP A 396 3.96 31.56 -5.47
C ASP A 396 4.21 30.37 -6.41
N ARG A 397 5.01 29.36 -6.00
CA ARG A 397 5.36 28.20 -6.85
C ARG A 397 4.69 26.89 -6.43
N PHE A 398 3.89 26.91 -5.38
CA PHE A 398 3.27 25.68 -4.88
C PHE A 398 2.34 25.08 -5.94
N HIS A 399 2.51 23.77 -6.19
CA HIS A 399 1.78 23.02 -7.22
C HIS A 399 1.91 23.71 -8.60
N GLY A 400 3.14 23.95 -9.05
CA GLY A 400 3.42 24.63 -10.33
C GLY A 400 2.82 26.03 -10.44
N GLY A 401 2.61 26.72 -9.31
CA GLY A 401 1.97 28.03 -9.26
C GLY A 401 0.45 28.04 -9.37
N GLN A 402 -0.18 26.86 -9.48
CA GLN A 402 -1.65 26.74 -9.57
C GLN A 402 -2.34 27.06 -8.22
N LEU A 403 -1.62 26.96 -7.11
CA LEU A 403 -2.11 27.30 -5.79
C LEU A 403 -1.16 28.28 -5.09
N ARG A 404 -1.61 29.51 -4.92
CA ARG A 404 -0.85 30.50 -4.18
C ARG A 404 -1.09 30.35 -2.68
N LEU A 405 0.00 30.18 -1.91
CA LEU A 405 -0.10 30.02 -0.45
C LEU A 405 -0.19 31.37 0.27
N ASN A 406 -1.08 31.46 1.26
CA ASN A 406 -1.27 32.64 2.07
C ASN A 406 -0.52 32.53 3.40
N ARG A 407 0.72 33.08 3.44
CA ARG A 407 1.57 33.06 4.63
C ARG A 407 0.90 33.71 5.88
N ARG A 408 0.14 34.78 5.70
CA ARG A 408 -0.55 35.46 6.83
C ARG A 408 -1.61 34.57 7.49
N ARG A 409 -2.28 33.71 6.71
CA ARG A 409 -3.23 32.74 7.24
C ARG A 409 -2.51 31.65 8.04
N ALA A 410 -1.40 31.12 7.51
CA ALA A 410 -0.57 30.16 8.22
C ALA A 410 -0.04 30.72 9.56
N GLU A 411 0.57 31.90 9.51
CA GLU A 411 1.07 32.59 10.72
C GLU A 411 -0.02 32.82 11.77
N ARG A 412 -1.23 33.20 11.33
CA ARG A 412 -2.35 33.39 12.24
C ARG A 412 -2.79 32.07 12.88
N ALA A 413 -2.94 31.02 12.10
CA ALA A 413 -3.35 29.70 12.61
C ALA A 413 -2.35 29.16 13.64
N ILE A 414 -1.03 29.23 13.32
CA ILE A 414 0.03 28.83 14.24
C ILE A 414 0.04 29.68 15.50
N ARG A 415 -0.07 31.01 15.36
CA ARG A 415 -0.09 31.94 16.48
C ARG A 415 -1.20 31.60 17.46
N ASP A 416 -2.45 31.50 16.95
CA ASP A 416 -3.63 31.39 17.78
C ASP A 416 -3.75 30.02 18.47
N ARG A 417 -3.25 28.95 17.85
CA ARG A 417 -3.45 27.57 18.28
C ARG A 417 -2.22 26.89 18.88
N VAL A 418 -1.00 27.38 18.58
CA VAL A 418 0.25 26.78 19.04
C VAL A 418 1.12 27.78 19.80
N ALA A 419 1.46 28.91 19.18
CA ALA A 419 2.41 29.83 19.74
C ALA A 419 1.89 30.46 21.07
N TYR A 420 0.67 30.97 21.09
CA TYR A 420 0.07 31.53 22.33
C TYR A 420 -0.06 30.49 23.46
N PRO A 421 -0.59 29.27 23.24
CA PRO A 421 -0.66 28.26 24.29
C PRO A 421 0.69 27.80 24.82
N LEU A 422 1.77 27.85 24.00
CA LEU A 422 3.13 27.45 24.40
C LEU A 422 3.98 28.64 24.88
N GLU A 423 3.45 29.89 24.83
CA GLU A 423 4.18 31.11 25.19
C GLU A 423 5.49 31.32 24.41
N VAL A 424 5.49 30.93 23.12
CA VAL A 424 6.61 31.11 22.19
C VAL A 424 6.23 32.00 21.01
N ASP A 425 7.20 32.41 20.20
CA ASP A 425 6.90 33.14 18.98
C ASP A 425 6.44 32.21 17.83
N VAL A 426 5.93 32.80 16.73
CA VAL A 426 5.38 32.02 15.62
C VAL A 426 6.44 31.19 14.88
N PRO A 427 7.63 31.72 14.59
CA PRO A 427 8.70 30.91 13.99
C PRO A 427 9.16 29.75 14.88
N GLU A 428 9.30 29.96 16.18
CA GLU A 428 9.64 28.88 17.11
C GLU A 428 8.54 27.81 17.18
N ALA A 429 7.27 28.22 17.22
CA ALA A 429 6.14 27.30 17.14
C ALA A 429 6.15 26.47 15.86
N ALA A 430 6.48 27.08 14.72
CA ALA A 430 6.61 26.37 13.44
C ALA A 430 7.77 25.36 13.46
N LEU A 431 8.93 25.71 14.03
CA LEU A 431 10.04 24.76 14.24
C LEU A 431 9.66 23.59 15.14
N LEU A 432 8.90 23.84 16.21
CA LEU A 432 8.41 22.78 17.09
C LEU A 432 7.47 21.82 16.35
N ILE A 433 6.56 22.34 15.52
CA ILE A 433 5.67 21.51 14.69
C ILE A 433 6.51 20.59 13.79
N LYS A 434 7.50 21.17 13.08
CA LYS A 434 8.40 20.40 12.19
C LYS A 434 9.18 19.34 12.97
N ARG A 435 9.79 19.70 14.10
CA ARG A 435 10.57 18.75 14.91
C ARG A 435 9.73 17.58 15.42
N VAL A 436 8.49 17.85 15.85
CA VAL A 436 7.57 16.80 16.34
C VAL A 436 7.21 15.83 15.23
N ILE A 437 6.88 16.34 14.02
CA ILE A 437 6.49 15.45 12.92
C ILE A 437 7.68 14.65 12.39
N ASP A 438 8.87 15.27 12.26
CA ASP A 438 10.10 14.59 11.82
C ASP A 438 10.50 13.49 12.79
N ALA A 439 10.50 13.79 14.11
CA ALA A 439 10.80 12.80 15.14
C ALA A 439 9.80 11.64 15.14
N ARG A 440 8.51 11.91 14.90
CA ARG A 440 7.48 10.88 14.80
C ARG A 440 7.70 9.97 13.60
N MET A 441 7.98 10.54 12.42
CA MET A 441 8.28 9.77 11.21
C MET A 441 9.57 8.96 11.36
N GLY A 442 10.64 9.58 11.86
CA GLY A 442 11.92 8.89 12.11
C GLY A 442 11.80 7.74 13.12
N ALA A 443 11.00 7.94 14.19
CA ALA A 443 10.77 6.88 15.17
C ALA A 443 10.00 5.68 14.55
N GLU A 444 9.08 5.90 13.61
CA GLU A 444 8.41 4.79 12.92
C GLU A 444 9.35 4.09 11.92
N ILE A 445 10.22 4.82 11.20
CA ILE A 445 11.27 4.22 10.37
C ILE A 445 12.21 3.36 11.22
N TYR A 446 12.66 3.88 12.35
CA TYR A 446 13.52 3.16 13.29
C TYR A 446 12.86 1.87 13.80
N LYS A 447 11.57 1.92 14.15
CA LYS A 447 10.83 0.72 14.56
C LYS A 447 10.72 -0.31 13.43
N GLU A 448 10.39 0.14 12.22
CA GLU A 448 10.22 -0.77 11.08
C GLU A 448 11.54 -1.49 10.73
N THR A 449 12.70 -0.87 10.94
CA THR A 449 14.00 -1.50 10.74
C THR A 449 14.42 -2.37 11.93
N VAL A 450 14.49 -1.79 13.12
CA VAL A 450 15.05 -2.48 14.31
C VAL A 450 14.17 -3.62 14.81
N LEU A 451 12.82 -3.48 14.80
CA LEU A 451 11.93 -4.56 15.21
C LEU A 451 11.96 -5.77 14.26
N LYS A 452 12.45 -5.58 13.05
CA LYS A 452 12.70 -6.66 12.09
C LYS A 452 14.12 -7.21 12.14
N GLY A 453 14.96 -6.68 13.05
CA GLY A 453 16.33 -7.17 13.31
C GLY A 453 17.40 -6.52 12.42
N TYR A 454 17.13 -5.38 11.79
CA TYR A 454 18.08 -4.69 10.92
C TYR A 454 18.63 -3.43 11.57
N ASP A 455 19.88 -3.09 11.23
CA ASP A 455 20.49 -1.81 11.63
C ASP A 455 20.06 -0.71 10.65
N PRO A 456 19.44 0.39 11.12
CA PRO A 456 19.05 1.51 10.26
C PRO A 456 20.21 2.09 9.44
N ARG A 457 21.44 2.05 9.97
CA ARG A 457 22.64 2.61 9.32
C ARG A 457 23.02 1.89 8.01
N ASP A 458 22.54 0.66 7.82
CA ASP A 458 22.78 -0.13 6.61
C ASP A 458 21.81 0.22 5.47
N PHE A 459 20.88 1.16 5.69
CA PHE A 459 19.84 1.52 4.74
C PHE A 459 20.04 2.91 4.15
N VAL A 460 19.53 3.08 2.92
CA VAL A 460 19.32 4.38 2.29
C VAL A 460 17.82 4.68 2.25
N ILE A 461 17.46 5.94 2.49
CA ILE A 461 16.08 6.39 2.34
C ILE A 461 15.82 6.84 0.90
N PHE A 462 14.75 6.34 0.29
CA PHE A 462 14.16 6.93 -0.91
C PHE A 462 12.98 7.79 -0.47
N ALA A 463 13.17 9.12 -0.54
CA ALA A 463 12.18 10.08 -0.07
C ALA A 463 11.23 10.46 -1.20
N ALA A 464 9.95 10.16 -1.01
CA ALA A 464 8.89 10.38 -1.97
C ALA A 464 7.72 11.17 -1.39
N GLY A 465 6.75 11.47 -2.26
CA GLY A 465 5.61 12.32 -1.97
C GLY A 465 5.91 13.81 -2.07
N GLY A 466 4.86 14.63 -2.13
CA GLY A 466 5.02 16.07 -2.26
C GLY A 466 5.63 16.76 -1.05
N ALA A 467 5.46 16.21 0.17
CA ALA A 467 6.00 16.75 1.42
C ALA A 467 7.26 16.00 1.91
N GLY A 468 7.50 14.75 1.46
CA GLY A 468 8.62 13.94 1.91
C GLY A 468 9.99 14.61 1.78
N PRO A 469 10.35 15.17 0.63
CA PRO A 469 11.62 15.84 0.43
C PRO A 469 11.84 17.08 1.31
N VAL A 470 10.78 17.74 1.81
CA VAL A 470 10.88 18.87 2.76
C VAL A 470 11.39 18.43 4.12
N HIS A 471 11.05 17.21 4.52
CA HIS A 471 11.30 16.64 5.84
C HIS A 471 12.42 15.60 5.88
N CYS A 472 12.94 15.20 4.72
CA CYS A 472 13.76 14.00 4.57
C CYS A 472 15.03 13.97 5.42
N CYS A 473 15.75 15.07 5.55
CA CYS A 473 16.90 15.16 6.45
C CYS A 473 16.49 14.96 7.91
N GLY A 474 15.40 15.62 8.35
CA GLY A 474 14.97 15.58 9.75
C GLY A 474 14.50 14.19 10.19
N TYR A 475 13.68 13.49 9.39
CA TYR A 475 13.29 12.14 9.76
C TYR A 475 14.39 11.09 9.55
N ALA A 476 15.34 11.34 8.63
CA ALA A 476 16.53 10.49 8.48
C ALA A 476 17.42 10.56 9.73
N GLU A 477 17.71 11.77 10.22
CA GLU A 477 18.46 11.97 11.47
C GLU A 477 17.77 11.29 12.66
N ALA A 478 16.46 11.50 12.80
CA ALA A 478 15.67 10.88 13.86
C ALA A 478 15.61 9.34 13.77
N ALA A 479 15.79 8.77 12.57
CA ALA A 479 15.89 7.33 12.33
C ALA A 479 17.32 6.79 12.47
N GLY A 480 18.33 7.65 12.62
CA GLY A 480 19.77 7.25 12.64
C GLY A 480 20.31 6.87 11.28
N MET A 481 19.77 7.45 10.20
CA MET A 481 20.20 7.22 8.82
C MET A 481 20.90 8.46 8.26
N SER A 482 21.97 8.26 7.49
CA SER A 482 22.84 9.34 6.98
C SER A 482 22.72 9.58 5.49
N LYS A 483 21.89 8.82 4.75
CA LYS A 483 21.77 8.94 3.31
C LYS A 483 20.31 8.93 2.86
N VAL A 484 19.96 9.92 2.02
CA VAL A 484 18.64 10.07 1.41
C VAL A 484 18.81 10.27 -0.09
N VAL A 485 17.93 9.67 -0.90
CA VAL A 485 17.83 9.91 -2.34
C VAL A 485 16.45 10.44 -2.67
N VAL A 486 16.40 11.55 -3.39
CA VAL A 486 15.18 12.14 -3.94
C VAL A 486 15.26 12.06 -5.46
N PHE A 487 14.28 11.44 -6.08
CA PHE A 487 14.23 11.32 -7.54
C PHE A 487 13.47 12.50 -8.17
N PRO A 488 13.73 12.88 -9.43
CA PRO A 488 12.98 13.95 -10.09
C PRO A 488 11.46 13.73 -10.05
N PHE A 489 11.01 12.48 -10.11
CA PHE A 489 9.60 12.06 -10.07
C PHE A 489 9.13 11.67 -8.65
N SER A 490 9.84 12.08 -7.60
CA SER A 490 9.50 11.69 -6.21
C SER A 490 8.10 12.12 -5.79
N SER A 491 7.55 13.18 -6.37
CA SER A 491 6.17 13.62 -6.13
C SER A 491 5.11 12.68 -6.67
N ALA A 492 5.42 11.89 -7.72
CA ALA A 492 4.57 10.87 -8.35
C ALA A 492 5.19 9.47 -8.23
N PHE A 493 5.86 9.19 -7.12
CA PHE A 493 6.69 7.99 -6.93
C PHE A 493 5.91 6.68 -6.98
N CYS A 494 4.69 6.65 -6.43
CA CYS A 494 3.85 5.46 -6.48
C CYS A 494 3.37 5.17 -7.92
N ALA A 495 3.03 6.21 -8.68
CA ALA A 495 2.71 6.06 -10.10
C ALA A 495 3.95 5.57 -10.89
N TYR A 496 5.13 6.17 -10.68
CA TYR A 496 6.39 5.64 -11.25
C TYR A 496 6.60 4.17 -10.85
N GLY A 497 6.38 3.84 -9.58
CA GLY A 497 6.54 2.47 -9.07
C GLY A 497 5.68 1.46 -9.84
N SER A 498 4.43 1.79 -10.16
CA SER A 498 3.59 0.91 -10.96
C SER A 498 4.11 0.73 -12.39
N SER A 499 4.85 1.70 -12.97
CA SER A 499 5.48 1.56 -14.29
C SER A 499 6.58 0.49 -14.33
N THR A 500 7.16 0.18 -13.15
CA THR A 500 8.21 -0.83 -13.00
C THR A 500 7.67 -2.23 -12.74
N MET A 501 6.35 -2.39 -12.62
CA MET A 501 5.73 -3.68 -12.29
C MET A 501 5.41 -4.48 -13.54
N ASP A 502 5.68 -5.78 -13.46
CA ASP A 502 5.13 -6.76 -14.39
C ASP A 502 3.62 -6.94 -14.16
N VAL A 503 2.90 -7.45 -15.16
CA VAL A 503 1.54 -7.95 -14.91
C VAL A 503 1.68 -9.27 -14.18
N VAL A 504 1.27 -9.32 -12.91
CA VAL A 504 1.43 -10.49 -12.05
C VAL A 504 0.12 -10.84 -11.39
N HIS A 505 -0.41 -11.99 -11.72
CA HIS A 505 -1.54 -12.57 -11.01
C HIS A 505 -1.03 -13.52 -9.92
N VAL A 506 -1.64 -13.45 -8.74
CA VAL A 506 -1.32 -14.30 -7.60
C VAL A 506 -2.51 -15.17 -7.28
N TYR A 507 -2.33 -16.48 -7.35
CA TYR A 507 -3.36 -17.48 -7.07
C TYR A 507 -2.96 -18.27 -5.81
N GLU A 508 -3.87 -18.35 -4.86
CA GLU A 508 -3.63 -19.07 -3.60
C GLU A 508 -4.64 -20.22 -3.45
N ARG A 509 -4.18 -21.33 -2.88
CA ARG A 509 -5.04 -22.46 -2.50
C ARG A 509 -4.51 -23.15 -1.26
N SER A 510 -5.34 -23.23 -0.22
CA SER A 510 -5.05 -24.08 0.94
C SER A 510 -5.25 -25.55 0.58
N ARG A 511 -4.18 -26.30 0.65
CA ARG A 511 -4.19 -27.77 0.58
C ARG A 511 -3.06 -28.28 1.44
N ARG A 512 -3.40 -29.09 2.45
CA ARG A 512 -2.39 -29.61 3.37
C ARG A 512 -1.76 -30.88 2.80
N PHE A 513 -0.43 -30.87 2.78
CA PHE A 513 0.40 -32.05 2.55
C PHE A 513 1.42 -32.20 3.66
N SER A 514 1.69 -33.46 4.06
CA SER A 514 2.83 -33.75 4.92
C SER A 514 4.03 -33.99 4.01
N LEU A 515 4.93 -33.01 3.90
CA LEU A 515 6.16 -33.14 3.12
C LEU A 515 7.10 -34.18 3.73
N LEU A 516 7.20 -34.14 5.08
CA LEU A 516 7.96 -35.10 5.88
C LEU A 516 7.12 -35.46 7.09
N THR A 517 6.86 -36.72 7.33
CA THR A 517 6.08 -37.18 8.49
C THR A 517 6.92 -37.15 9.76
N ALA A 518 6.32 -36.72 10.90
CA ALA A 518 6.98 -36.73 12.21
C ALA A 518 7.32 -38.18 12.70
N VAL A 519 6.44 -39.12 12.39
CA VAL A 519 6.60 -40.54 12.79
C VAL A 519 7.04 -41.33 11.55
N GLY A 520 8.20 -41.94 11.62
CA GLY A 520 8.76 -42.76 10.54
C GLY A 520 9.60 -42.03 9.53
N GLY A 521 9.58 -40.66 9.48
CA GLY A 521 10.41 -39.88 8.59
C GLY A 521 10.14 -40.14 7.09
N HIS A 522 8.87 -40.46 6.74
CA HIS A 522 8.48 -40.72 5.36
C HIS A 522 8.26 -39.43 4.58
N TRP A 523 8.78 -39.39 3.37
CA TRP A 523 8.55 -38.30 2.43
C TRP A 523 7.18 -38.42 1.76
N LEU A 524 6.66 -37.27 1.30
CA LEU A 524 5.42 -37.23 0.50
C LEU A 524 5.57 -38.07 -0.77
N GLU A 525 4.60 -38.94 -1.02
CA GLU A 525 4.51 -39.79 -2.21
C GLU A 525 3.34 -39.40 -3.16
N ASP A 526 2.39 -38.57 -2.66
CA ASP A 526 1.26 -38.07 -3.46
C ASP A 526 1.71 -36.93 -4.39
N TYR A 527 2.58 -37.26 -5.36
CA TYR A 527 3.07 -36.29 -6.35
C TYR A 527 1.94 -35.79 -7.25
N ASP A 528 1.01 -36.67 -7.63
CA ASP A 528 -0.14 -36.31 -8.48
C ASP A 528 -1.05 -35.29 -7.76
N GLY A 529 -1.28 -35.47 -6.46
CA GLY A 529 -2.04 -34.52 -5.65
C GLY A 529 -1.37 -33.14 -5.57
N PHE A 530 -0.04 -33.11 -5.39
CA PHE A 530 0.73 -31.86 -5.39
C PHE A 530 0.65 -31.17 -6.77
N ASN A 531 0.98 -31.89 -7.84
CA ASN A 531 0.99 -31.39 -9.22
C ASN A 531 -0.43 -30.98 -9.67
N GLY A 532 -1.46 -31.68 -9.22
CA GLY A 532 -2.87 -31.36 -9.49
C GLY A 532 -3.28 -29.97 -8.91
N VAL A 533 -2.74 -29.58 -7.75
CA VAL A 533 -2.97 -28.23 -7.18
C VAL A 533 -2.31 -27.18 -8.07
N VAL A 534 -1.04 -27.37 -8.40
CA VAL A 534 -0.28 -26.41 -9.24
C VAL A 534 -0.87 -26.30 -10.65
N GLY A 535 -1.23 -27.44 -11.26
CA GLY A 535 -1.87 -27.48 -12.58
C GLY A 535 -3.20 -26.73 -12.60
N GLY A 536 -4.05 -26.92 -11.58
CA GLY A 536 -5.31 -26.20 -11.45
C GLY A 536 -5.15 -24.68 -11.32
N LEU A 537 -4.13 -24.22 -10.56
CA LEU A 537 -3.81 -22.79 -10.45
C LEU A 537 -3.24 -22.23 -11.77
N SER A 538 -2.41 -23.02 -12.47
CA SER A 538 -1.84 -22.62 -13.78
C SER A 538 -2.92 -22.48 -14.85
N GLU A 539 -3.92 -23.34 -14.85
CA GLU A 539 -5.05 -23.25 -15.80
C GLU A 539 -5.92 -22.00 -15.53
N LEU A 540 -6.17 -21.67 -14.26
CA LEU A 540 -6.82 -20.41 -13.92
C LEU A 540 -6.03 -19.21 -14.45
N ALA A 541 -4.72 -19.22 -14.29
CA ALA A 541 -3.85 -18.16 -14.79
C ALA A 541 -3.91 -18.04 -16.31
N ARG A 542 -3.79 -19.14 -17.04
CA ARG A 542 -3.90 -19.14 -18.52
C ARG A 542 -5.21 -18.53 -18.99
N ARG A 543 -6.33 -18.93 -18.38
CA ARG A 543 -7.65 -18.40 -18.70
C ARG A 543 -7.74 -16.89 -18.44
N ASP A 544 -7.22 -16.42 -17.31
CA ASP A 544 -7.33 -15.02 -16.92
C ASP A 544 -6.46 -14.12 -17.80
N PHE A 545 -5.21 -14.50 -18.09
CA PHE A 545 -4.35 -13.76 -19.03
C PHE A 545 -4.93 -13.72 -20.45
N ALA A 546 -5.48 -14.85 -20.95
CA ALA A 546 -6.17 -14.86 -22.24
C ALA A 546 -7.40 -13.93 -22.26
N GLY A 547 -8.18 -13.91 -21.17
CA GLY A 547 -9.34 -13.03 -21.02
C GLY A 547 -8.99 -11.55 -20.94
N GLU A 548 -7.76 -11.21 -20.55
CA GLU A 548 -7.22 -9.85 -20.55
C GLU A 548 -6.56 -9.45 -21.88
N GLY A 549 -6.53 -10.36 -22.86
CA GLY A 549 -5.93 -10.11 -24.18
C GLY A 549 -4.41 -10.34 -24.23
N PHE A 550 -3.82 -10.95 -23.20
CA PHE A 550 -2.41 -11.32 -23.19
C PHE A 550 -2.20 -12.72 -23.74
N ASP A 551 -1.01 -12.96 -24.28
CA ASP A 551 -0.60 -14.27 -24.74
C ASP A 551 -0.20 -15.17 -23.54
N PRO A 552 -0.97 -16.22 -23.22
CA PRO A 552 -0.69 -17.08 -22.07
C PRO A 552 0.64 -17.87 -22.19
N ASP A 553 1.17 -18.06 -23.38
CA ASP A 553 2.41 -18.81 -23.59
C ASP A 553 3.66 -17.98 -23.25
N ARG A 554 3.50 -16.66 -23.07
CA ARG A 554 4.55 -15.75 -22.58
C ARG A 554 4.59 -15.64 -21.05
N VAL A 555 3.62 -16.22 -20.36
CA VAL A 555 3.50 -16.14 -18.89
C VAL A 555 4.55 -17.06 -18.24
N ARG A 556 5.26 -16.53 -17.25
CA ARG A 556 6.20 -17.26 -16.42
C ARG A 556 5.56 -17.58 -15.07
N TYR A 557 5.79 -18.78 -14.60
CA TYR A 557 5.24 -19.24 -13.33
C TYR A 557 6.33 -19.37 -12.27
N THR A 558 6.03 -18.95 -11.04
CA THR A 558 6.82 -19.23 -9.84
C THR A 558 5.88 -19.72 -8.75
N LEU A 559 6.34 -20.71 -7.99
CA LEU A 559 5.57 -21.28 -6.89
C LEU A 559 6.17 -20.87 -5.54
N GLU A 560 5.34 -20.43 -4.63
CA GLU A 560 5.68 -20.29 -3.23
C GLU A 560 4.79 -21.24 -2.40
N LEU A 561 5.34 -21.77 -1.32
CA LEU A 561 4.64 -22.70 -0.42
C LEU A 561 4.62 -22.13 0.99
N ASP A 562 3.45 -22.12 1.62
CA ASP A 562 3.34 -21.82 3.05
C ASP A 562 3.65 -23.09 3.83
N MET A 563 4.82 -23.14 4.48
CA MET A 563 5.38 -24.32 5.13
C MET A 563 5.63 -24.08 6.61
N LYS A 564 5.61 -25.13 7.41
CA LYS A 564 5.89 -25.10 8.85
C LYS A 564 6.37 -26.45 9.36
N PHE A 565 7.03 -26.45 10.52
CA PHE A 565 7.19 -27.69 11.28
C PHE A 565 5.89 -28.11 11.96
N GLY A 566 5.71 -29.41 12.14
CA GLY A 566 4.53 -29.95 12.84
C GLY A 566 4.35 -29.31 14.22
N GLY A 567 3.10 -29.02 14.58
CA GLY A 567 2.74 -28.34 15.83
C GLY A 567 2.93 -26.83 15.88
N GLN A 568 3.59 -26.20 14.88
CA GLN A 568 3.68 -24.74 14.79
C GLN A 568 2.38 -24.13 14.31
N LEU A 569 2.08 -22.93 14.83
CA LEU A 569 0.91 -22.14 14.38
C LEU A 569 1.25 -21.30 13.15
N ASN A 570 2.44 -20.70 13.13
CA ASN A 570 2.85 -19.78 12.07
C ASN A 570 3.51 -20.54 10.91
N VAL A 571 3.21 -20.11 9.71
CA VAL A 571 3.83 -20.59 8.48
C VAL A 571 4.96 -19.67 8.06
N LYS A 572 5.93 -20.20 7.34
CA LYS A 572 6.92 -19.46 6.56
C LYS A 572 6.59 -19.65 5.07
N ARG A 573 6.46 -18.56 4.34
CA ARG A 573 6.32 -18.60 2.87
C ARG A 573 7.70 -18.79 2.25
N VAL A 574 7.87 -19.87 1.52
CA VAL A 574 9.13 -20.35 0.93
C VAL A 574 9.03 -20.39 -0.59
N ALA A 575 10.03 -19.87 -1.28
CA ALA A 575 10.09 -20.03 -2.73
C ALA A 575 10.39 -21.49 -3.08
N SER A 576 9.50 -22.11 -3.83
CA SER A 576 9.73 -23.47 -4.34
C SER A 576 10.78 -23.44 -5.45
N PRO A 577 11.80 -24.31 -5.41
CA PRO A 577 12.73 -24.46 -6.51
C PRO A 577 12.10 -25.16 -7.73
N LEU A 578 10.92 -25.78 -7.56
CA LEU A 578 10.25 -26.62 -8.55
C LEU A 578 8.78 -26.22 -8.67
N LEU A 579 8.24 -26.30 -9.89
CA LEU A 579 6.81 -26.20 -10.16
C LEU A 579 6.11 -27.55 -10.10
N GLU A 580 6.79 -28.59 -10.54
CA GLU A 580 6.30 -29.97 -10.57
C GLU A 580 7.26 -30.88 -9.81
N VAL A 581 6.72 -31.93 -9.24
CA VAL A 581 7.46 -32.91 -8.45
C VAL A 581 7.15 -34.33 -8.95
N GLY A 582 8.11 -35.23 -8.88
CA GLY A 582 7.96 -36.60 -9.38
C GLY A 582 8.84 -37.62 -8.67
N SER A 583 9.58 -37.18 -7.64
CA SER A 583 10.52 -38.04 -6.94
C SER A 583 10.77 -37.58 -5.50
N GLU A 584 11.28 -38.49 -4.66
CA GLU A 584 11.75 -38.15 -3.32
C GLU A 584 12.87 -37.10 -3.35
N ALA A 585 13.70 -37.06 -4.39
CA ALA A 585 14.74 -36.04 -4.55
C ALA A 585 14.14 -34.64 -4.65
N ASP A 586 12.98 -34.49 -5.30
CA ASP A 586 12.27 -33.22 -5.41
C ASP A 586 11.73 -32.78 -4.03
N MET A 587 11.21 -33.74 -3.24
CA MET A 587 10.77 -33.47 -1.85
C MET A 587 11.92 -32.99 -0.97
N ARG A 588 13.09 -33.58 -1.12
CA ARG A 588 14.31 -33.15 -0.42
C ARG A 588 14.76 -31.76 -0.86
N ALA A 589 14.59 -31.40 -2.13
CA ALA A 589 14.88 -30.05 -2.64
C ALA A 589 13.93 -29.00 -2.04
N LEU A 590 12.63 -29.32 -1.94
CA LEU A 590 11.64 -28.46 -1.26
C LEU A 590 11.97 -28.27 0.23
N TYR A 591 12.34 -29.36 0.92
CA TYR A 591 12.75 -29.31 2.31
C TYR A 591 14.01 -28.45 2.52
N ALA A 592 15.02 -28.61 1.68
CA ALA A 592 16.24 -27.82 1.76
C ALA A 592 16.00 -26.31 1.53
N ALA A 593 15.06 -25.96 0.65
CA ALA A 593 14.65 -24.58 0.47
C ALA A 593 13.95 -24.02 1.74
N PHE A 594 13.06 -24.81 2.34
CA PHE A 594 12.38 -24.44 3.59
C PHE A 594 13.39 -24.28 4.74
N GLU A 595 14.28 -25.25 4.94
CA GLU A 595 15.30 -25.22 6.00
C GLU A 595 16.19 -23.99 5.91
N ARG A 596 16.65 -23.63 4.70
CA ARG A 596 17.45 -22.43 4.45
C ARG A 596 16.68 -21.17 4.81
N GLU A 597 15.50 -20.95 4.21
CA GLU A 597 14.73 -19.72 4.43
C GLU A 597 14.16 -19.61 5.85
N PHE A 598 13.91 -20.75 6.52
CA PHE A 598 13.50 -20.77 7.92
C PHE A 598 14.68 -20.39 8.84
N SER A 599 15.86 -20.93 8.56
CA SER A 599 17.08 -20.61 9.35
C SER A 599 17.49 -19.15 9.22
N GLU A 600 17.37 -18.57 8.04
CA GLU A 600 17.61 -17.15 7.79
C GLU A 600 16.62 -16.25 8.57
N ALA A 601 15.36 -16.67 8.71
CA ALA A 601 14.34 -15.88 9.39
C ALA A 601 14.31 -16.05 10.92
N TYR A 602 14.57 -17.27 11.42
CA TYR A 602 14.34 -17.65 12.82
C TYR A 602 15.55 -18.28 13.52
N SER A 603 16.71 -18.34 12.89
CA SER A 603 17.90 -19.08 13.33
C SER A 603 17.82 -20.60 13.11
N ALA A 604 18.97 -21.20 12.83
CA ALA A 604 19.10 -22.65 12.70
C ALA A 604 18.73 -23.43 13.98
N LEU A 605 18.77 -22.78 15.15
CA LEU A 605 18.34 -23.38 16.43
C LEU A 605 16.82 -23.62 16.51
N GLY A 606 16.03 -22.97 15.64
CA GLY A 606 14.59 -23.15 15.57
C GLY A 606 14.15 -24.35 14.70
N LEU A 607 15.08 -25.01 14.03
CA LEU A 607 14.79 -26.19 13.20
C LEU A 607 14.33 -27.36 14.06
N ASN A 608 13.26 -28.01 13.64
CA ASN A 608 12.70 -29.18 14.32
C ASN A 608 12.22 -30.24 13.32
N PRO A 609 13.15 -30.88 12.58
CA PRO A 609 12.79 -31.87 11.56
C PRO A 609 12.05 -33.09 12.13
N GLU A 610 12.25 -33.43 13.41
CA GLU A 610 11.57 -34.54 14.09
C GLU A 610 10.06 -34.30 14.23
N ALA A 611 9.61 -33.04 14.23
CA ALA A 611 8.20 -32.70 14.25
C ALA A 611 7.51 -32.93 12.88
N GLY A 612 8.28 -33.27 11.84
CA GLY A 612 7.82 -33.33 10.46
C GLY A 612 7.65 -31.95 9.85
N VAL A 613 7.40 -31.88 8.54
CA VAL A 613 7.18 -30.64 7.80
C VAL A 613 5.87 -30.72 7.02
N GLU A 614 5.08 -29.67 7.15
CA GLU A 614 3.78 -29.54 6.49
C GLU A 614 3.79 -28.40 5.49
N ILE A 615 3.16 -28.62 4.33
CA ILE A 615 2.74 -27.59 3.39
C ILE A 615 1.28 -27.29 3.70
N GLU A 616 0.95 -26.02 3.94
CA GLU A 616 -0.41 -25.57 4.28
C GLU A 616 -1.14 -24.92 3.12
N ALA A 617 -0.39 -24.21 2.24
CA ALA A 617 -0.96 -23.55 1.08
C ALA A 617 0.05 -23.43 -0.06
N PHE A 618 -0.48 -23.33 -1.25
CA PHE A 618 0.21 -23.12 -2.52
C PHE A 618 -0.08 -21.71 -2.99
N VAL A 619 0.93 -20.99 -3.44
CA VAL A 619 0.83 -19.65 -4.00
C VAL A 619 1.54 -19.62 -5.35
N LEU A 620 0.77 -19.64 -6.40
CA LEU A 620 1.28 -19.56 -7.76
C LEU A 620 1.28 -18.09 -8.20
N LYS A 621 2.44 -17.58 -8.58
CA LYS A 621 2.58 -16.28 -9.23
C LYS A 621 2.77 -16.52 -10.73
N ALA A 622 1.85 -15.98 -11.50
CA ALA A 622 1.91 -15.98 -12.96
C ALA A 622 2.27 -14.58 -13.43
N SER A 623 3.42 -14.42 -14.08
CA SER A 623 3.96 -13.11 -14.46
C SER A 623 4.16 -12.99 -15.96
N LEU A 624 3.72 -11.87 -16.53
CA LEU A 624 4.04 -11.43 -17.88
C LEU A 624 5.02 -10.26 -17.78
N PRO A 625 6.29 -10.45 -18.15
CA PRO A 625 7.29 -9.41 -18.07
C PRO A 625 6.94 -8.17 -18.89
N SER A 626 7.03 -7.01 -18.27
CA SER A 626 6.91 -5.71 -18.89
C SER A 626 8.29 -5.14 -19.23
N VAL A 627 8.34 -4.15 -20.13
CA VAL A 627 9.58 -3.39 -20.35
C VAL A 627 9.67 -2.35 -19.23
N HIS A 628 10.63 -2.54 -18.35
CA HIS A 628 10.89 -1.59 -17.26
C HIS A 628 11.58 -0.33 -17.79
N PRO A 629 11.31 0.86 -17.18
CA PRO A 629 12.06 2.06 -17.50
C PRO A 629 13.55 1.81 -17.20
N ASP A 630 14.41 2.08 -18.19
CA ASP A 630 15.85 2.18 -17.97
C ASP A 630 16.19 3.67 -17.91
N ARG A 631 17.01 4.05 -16.93
CA ARG A 631 17.50 5.43 -16.79
C ARG A 631 18.96 5.46 -17.25
N PRO A 632 19.21 5.97 -18.45
CA PRO A 632 20.57 6.03 -18.96
C PRO A 632 21.47 6.88 -18.05
N LEU A 633 22.72 6.50 -17.97
CA LEU A 633 23.73 7.28 -17.27
C LEU A 633 24.03 8.55 -18.10
N ALA A 634 23.89 9.70 -17.47
CA ALA A 634 24.29 10.97 -18.07
C ALA A 634 25.71 11.32 -17.61
N THR A 635 26.49 11.90 -18.51
CA THR A 635 27.86 12.34 -18.19
C THR A 635 27.82 13.50 -17.22
N ALA A 636 28.65 13.43 -16.16
CA ALA A 636 28.80 14.53 -15.22
C ALA A 636 29.29 15.80 -15.93
N GLN A 637 28.60 16.91 -15.66
CA GLN A 637 28.89 18.21 -16.29
C GLN A 637 29.72 19.15 -15.41
N GLY A 638 30.17 18.68 -14.23
CA GLY A 638 30.94 19.43 -13.25
C GLY A 638 30.21 19.59 -11.92
N SER A 639 30.94 20.01 -10.88
CA SER A 639 30.39 20.15 -9.54
C SER A 639 29.67 21.47 -9.28
N ASP A 640 29.87 22.49 -10.14
CA ASP A 640 29.29 23.82 -9.96
C ASP A 640 27.79 23.84 -10.30
N ALA A 641 26.95 24.18 -9.33
CA ALA A 641 25.50 24.29 -9.46
C ALA A 641 25.01 25.73 -9.70
N ALA A 642 25.92 26.70 -9.97
CA ALA A 642 25.57 28.12 -10.08
C ALA A 642 24.51 28.39 -11.17
N THR A 643 24.49 27.62 -12.26
CA THR A 643 23.50 27.75 -13.34
C THR A 643 22.09 27.35 -12.94
N ALA A 644 21.94 26.51 -11.93
CA ALA A 644 20.66 26.09 -11.37
C ALA A 644 20.16 27.02 -10.26
N MET A 645 21.02 27.89 -9.73
CA MET A 645 20.69 28.83 -8.67
C MET A 645 19.78 29.95 -9.19
N THR A 646 18.63 30.13 -8.53
CA THR A 646 17.61 31.15 -8.92
C THR A 646 17.60 32.37 -8.00
N GLY A 647 18.22 32.27 -6.82
CA GLY A 647 18.27 33.34 -5.85
C GLY A 647 18.46 32.86 -4.42
N TYR A 648 17.97 33.66 -3.48
CA TYR A 648 18.00 33.36 -2.06
C TYR A 648 16.62 33.51 -1.45
N ARG A 649 16.36 32.72 -0.41
CA ARG A 649 15.13 32.78 0.43
C ARG A 649 15.53 32.76 1.90
N GLU A 650 14.90 33.63 2.71
CA GLU A 650 15.06 33.53 4.16
C GLU A 650 14.39 32.26 4.68
N ALA A 651 15.16 31.39 5.33
CA ALA A 651 14.66 30.18 5.95
C ALA A 651 15.22 30.01 7.37
N LEU A 652 14.42 29.37 8.24
CA LEU A 652 14.76 29.11 9.63
C LEU A 652 14.90 27.60 9.86
N PHE A 653 16.13 27.16 10.19
CA PHE A 653 16.44 25.74 10.41
C PHE A 653 16.55 25.39 11.90
N THR A 654 17.10 26.28 12.71
CA THR A 654 17.26 26.14 14.17
C THR A 654 16.95 27.48 14.85
N ALA A 655 16.52 27.44 16.10
CA ALA A 655 16.26 28.65 16.86
C ALA A 655 17.54 29.45 17.12
N GLU A 656 18.63 28.74 17.42
CA GLU A 656 19.94 29.33 17.72
C GLU A 656 20.61 29.97 16.49
N GLY A 657 20.42 29.34 15.30
CA GLY A 657 20.97 29.81 14.03
C GLY A 657 20.26 31.04 13.44
N GLY A 658 19.05 31.31 13.90
CA GLY A 658 18.23 32.40 13.36
C GLY A 658 17.86 32.22 11.88
N TRP A 659 17.37 33.28 11.29
CA TRP A 659 17.01 33.35 9.85
C TRP A 659 18.26 33.39 8.97
N VAL A 660 18.34 32.51 7.98
CA VAL A 660 19.48 32.37 7.07
C VAL A 660 19.06 32.69 5.65
N GLN A 661 19.83 33.51 4.96
CA GLN A 661 19.72 33.69 3.50
C GLN A 661 20.15 32.41 2.80
N THR A 662 19.19 31.59 2.43
CA THR A 662 19.40 30.22 1.93
C THR A 662 19.36 30.21 0.40
N PRO A 663 20.38 29.67 -0.28
CA PRO A 663 20.39 29.56 -1.73
C PRO A 663 19.24 28.65 -2.20
N VAL A 664 18.60 29.07 -3.30
CA VAL A 664 17.50 28.34 -3.95
C VAL A 664 17.96 27.88 -5.31
N TYR A 665 17.85 26.59 -5.56
CA TYR A 665 18.15 25.96 -6.84
C TYR A 665 16.86 25.48 -7.51
N GLU A 666 16.84 25.43 -8.84
CA GLU A 666 15.76 24.86 -9.63
C GLU A 666 16.12 23.41 -10.00
N MET A 667 15.29 22.44 -9.61
CA MET A 667 15.59 21.02 -9.76
C MET A 667 15.88 20.63 -11.20
N GLU A 668 15.10 21.15 -12.13
CA GLU A 668 15.17 20.87 -13.56
C GLU A 668 16.44 21.40 -14.23
N ARG A 669 17.15 22.31 -13.56
CA ARG A 669 18.43 22.87 -14.04
C ARG A 669 19.65 22.22 -13.39
N LEU A 670 19.45 21.41 -12.36
CA LEU A 670 20.52 20.64 -11.78
C LEU A 670 20.97 19.55 -12.75
N THR A 671 22.28 19.40 -12.89
CA THR A 671 22.88 18.42 -13.81
C THR A 671 23.74 17.42 -13.05
N PRO A 672 23.91 16.20 -13.56
CA PRO A 672 24.80 15.21 -12.99
C PRO A 672 26.19 15.75 -12.66
N GLY A 673 26.65 15.51 -11.45
CA GLY A 673 27.91 15.99 -10.91
C GLY A 673 27.80 17.25 -10.05
N ASN A 674 26.71 18.03 -10.10
CA ASN A 674 26.54 19.21 -9.24
C ASN A 674 26.59 18.82 -7.76
N GLN A 675 27.28 19.64 -6.95
CA GLN A 675 27.44 19.42 -5.52
C GLN A 675 27.41 20.76 -4.77
N PHE A 676 26.74 20.77 -3.62
CA PHE A 676 26.70 21.93 -2.73
C PHE A 676 26.35 21.52 -1.30
N PRO A 677 26.83 22.26 -0.28
CA PRO A 677 26.45 22.01 1.11
C PRO A 677 25.08 22.61 1.44
N GLY A 678 24.43 22.09 2.50
CA GLY A 678 23.33 22.76 3.19
C GLY A 678 23.84 23.90 4.11
N PRO A 679 22.96 24.83 4.50
CA PRO A 679 21.54 24.83 4.15
C PRO A 679 21.26 25.29 2.70
N ALA A 680 20.39 24.59 2.01
CA ALA A 680 19.97 24.94 0.65
C ALA A 680 18.52 24.47 0.40
N LEU A 681 17.84 25.07 -0.56
CA LEU A 681 16.50 24.71 -1.03
C LEU A 681 16.57 24.34 -2.50
N ILE A 682 15.93 23.26 -2.89
CA ILE A 682 15.79 22.86 -4.29
C ILE A 682 14.30 22.85 -4.62
N ASP A 683 13.84 23.82 -5.37
CA ASP A 683 12.46 23.96 -5.77
C ASP A 683 12.18 23.18 -7.06
N SER A 684 11.04 22.48 -7.11
CA SER A 684 10.40 22.00 -8.33
C SER A 684 8.93 22.40 -8.33
N ASP A 685 8.19 22.06 -9.39
CA ASP A 685 6.76 22.39 -9.47
C ASP A 685 5.91 21.63 -8.43
N ASP A 686 6.34 20.42 -8.04
CA ASP A 686 5.54 19.52 -7.22
C ASP A 686 6.09 19.29 -5.80
N THR A 687 7.33 19.69 -5.51
CA THR A 687 7.96 19.52 -4.22
C THR A 687 9.11 20.51 -4.01
N THR A 688 9.57 20.64 -2.77
CA THR A 688 10.83 21.31 -2.42
C THR A 688 11.71 20.33 -1.64
N VAL A 689 12.98 20.19 -2.05
CA VAL A 689 13.96 19.45 -1.26
C VAL A 689 14.67 20.41 -0.31
N VAL A 690 14.63 20.12 0.97
CA VAL A 690 15.33 20.90 1.99
C VAL A 690 16.63 20.18 2.32
N VAL A 691 17.76 20.75 1.91
CA VAL A 691 19.09 20.31 2.34
C VAL A 691 19.38 21.00 3.67
N ALA A 692 19.32 20.24 4.76
CA ALA A 692 19.52 20.80 6.11
C ALA A 692 20.99 21.20 6.38
N PRO A 693 21.26 22.08 7.35
CA PRO A 693 22.62 22.29 7.84
C PRO A 693 23.27 20.96 8.25
N GLY A 694 24.56 20.76 7.93
CA GLY A 694 25.27 19.49 8.17
C GLY A 694 24.96 18.38 7.17
N TRP A 695 24.24 18.70 6.10
CA TRP A 695 24.02 17.81 4.96
C TRP A 695 24.66 18.36 3.70
N THR A 696 25.08 17.47 2.81
CA THR A 696 25.56 17.80 1.47
C THR A 696 24.64 17.23 0.41
N CYS A 697 24.46 17.97 -0.67
CA CYS A 697 23.71 17.54 -1.85
C CYS A 697 24.69 17.19 -2.97
N ALA A 698 24.45 16.07 -3.66
CA ALA A 698 25.10 15.69 -4.90
C ALA A 698 24.06 15.19 -5.91
N VAL A 699 24.20 15.58 -7.17
CA VAL A 699 23.36 15.05 -8.26
C VAL A 699 24.10 13.90 -8.93
N ASP A 700 23.52 12.71 -8.92
CA ASP A 700 24.14 11.53 -9.48
C ASP A 700 24.00 11.44 -11.02
N GLU A 701 24.61 10.42 -11.61
CA GLU A 701 24.64 10.20 -13.07
C GLU A 701 23.26 9.87 -13.66
N ARG A 702 22.23 9.62 -12.84
CA ARG A 702 20.84 9.37 -13.25
C ARG A 702 19.89 10.49 -12.83
N SER A 703 20.47 11.66 -12.50
CA SER A 703 19.75 12.85 -12.03
C SER A 703 19.02 12.67 -10.69
N GLY A 704 19.41 11.69 -9.89
CA GLY A 704 18.96 11.56 -8.51
C GLY A 704 19.66 12.56 -7.61
N ILE A 705 18.92 13.19 -6.70
CA ILE A 705 19.46 14.09 -5.67
C ILE A 705 19.84 13.24 -4.48
N VAL A 706 21.14 13.08 -4.23
CA VAL A 706 21.68 12.32 -3.12
C VAL A 706 22.06 13.29 -2.01
N LEU A 707 21.41 13.17 -0.86
CA LEU A 707 21.70 13.92 0.34
C LEU A 707 22.50 12.99 1.29
N SER A 708 23.61 13.50 1.81
CA SER A 708 24.45 12.78 2.76
C SER A 708 24.72 13.66 3.98
N ALA A 709 24.50 13.12 5.18
CA ALA A 709 24.91 13.79 6.41
C ALA A 709 26.44 13.85 6.47
N GLU A 710 26.99 14.98 6.89
CA GLU A 710 28.40 15.08 7.18
C GLU A 710 28.71 14.13 8.38
N GLU A 711 29.68 13.24 8.21
CA GLU A 711 30.16 12.45 9.35
C GLU A 711 30.69 13.45 10.38
N GLU A 712 30.13 13.47 11.59
CA GLU A 712 30.82 14.11 12.72
C GLU A 712 32.20 13.50 12.78
N ALA A 713 33.24 14.33 12.57
CA ALA A 713 34.62 13.90 12.63
C ALA A 713 34.85 13.24 13.99
N GLY A 714 34.91 11.91 13.97
CA GLY A 714 34.74 11.05 15.10
C GLY A 714 35.53 11.48 16.32
N GLU A 715 34.93 11.49 17.48
CA GLU A 715 35.62 11.11 18.70
C GLU A 715 36.02 9.64 18.55
N ALA A 716 37.26 9.48 18.05
CA ALA A 716 37.98 8.23 18.18
C ALA A 716 38.24 8.00 19.68
N ASN A 717 37.74 6.86 20.18
CA ASN A 717 38.12 6.20 21.42
C ASN A 717 37.64 6.79 22.76
N VAL A 718 36.67 6.13 23.37
CA VAL A 718 36.97 5.46 24.66
C VAL A 718 36.30 4.08 24.70
#